data_704fbe8fccca1e11d35579257facac4b
#
_entry.id   704fbe8fccca1e11d35579257facac4b
#
_cell.length_a   1.000
_cell.length_b   1.000
_cell.length_c   1.000
_cell.angle_alpha   90.00
_cell.angle_beta   90.00
_cell.angle_gamma   90.00
#
_symmetry.space_group_name_H-M   'P 1'
#
loop_
_entity.id
_entity.type
_entity.pdbx_description
1 polymer ?
#
loop_
_entity_poly.entity_id
_entity_poly.type
_entity_poly.pdbx_seq_one_letter_code
_entity_poly.pdbx_strand_id
1 'polypeptide(L)'
;MIKKKWVCATLAAVLSVSVFAGSKPDKVSAETDVNAILEGMSVDEKVGQMLMPDFRNWQKQGESKATGFTVMNDEVGSIIKKYHLGGVILFAENVVGTEQTARLTDGLQKASPELPLFITIDQEGGIVTRLQTGTNLPGNMALGAARSEKYAYQTGEIIGKELSSLGVSVNFGPALDVNNNPGNPVIGVRSFSSNPELVSKLGIQTIKGLQSQNMAATTKHFPGHGDTAVDSHYGLPLVSHDKERLRSVELVPFQKAIDEGVDMVMTAHVQFPAFDDTTYTSKKDGQEIMVPATLSKKVLSGLLREEMGFEGVIVTDALNMKAIADNFGQEEAVVLALKSGVDIALMPAQVNSLQMEGNLSSVFNAVKEAIETGNLPIEQVNNSVQRILELKEKRGILTPDNTQIDEKVENALNVVGNQDHLKKEKKMAEDAVTLLKNEDKTLPFKPKKNDKVLVLAPFADQVEAMARSIQELKGKKKEVKVTGYAFSGKSFNEDVAAMIDEADYVITGSYVVKNDPAVNDGVIDDSIQDSSKWATAFPRAVMKTAEAKNKKFVLMSLRNPYDAANFEEAKAVLAVYGFKGYSNGAYRQPNIPAGIKTIFGESKPKGKLPVDIPSVTHPDEILYKFGHGLNIRSGKQLK
;
A
#
# COMPACT_ATOMS: atom_id res chain seq x y z
N MET A 1 5.84 57.00 -74.91
CA MET A 1 6.79 58.12 -74.65
C MET A 1 6.93 58.22 -73.11
N ILE A 2 8.07 57.82 -72.54
CA ILE A 2 9.04 58.63 -71.82
C ILE A 2 8.43 59.33 -70.59
N LYS A 3 8.86 59.06 -69.37
CA LYS A 3 10.18 59.28 -68.71
C LYS A 3 10.27 58.65 -67.33
N LYS A 4 11.42 58.05 -67.05
CA LYS A 4 11.95 57.72 -65.72
C LYS A 4 12.07 58.98 -64.86
N LYS A 5 11.81 58.85 -63.51
CA LYS A 5 12.47 59.66 -62.50
C LYS A 5 12.82 58.75 -61.28
N TRP A 6 14.09 58.78 -61.01
CA TRP A 6 14.70 58.22 -59.78
C TRP A 6 14.44 59.16 -58.62
N VAL A 7 14.12 58.61 -57.46
CA VAL A 7 14.29 59.36 -56.19
C VAL A 7 14.95 58.42 -55.20
N CYS A 8 16.11 58.77 -54.70
CA CYS A 8 16.83 58.16 -53.59
C CYS A 8 16.02 58.26 -52.29
N ALA A 9 15.93 57.19 -51.57
CA ALA A 9 15.50 57.18 -50.18
C ALA A 9 16.61 56.59 -49.28
N THR A 10 17.03 57.41 -48.38
CA THR A 10 18.03 57.19 -47.32
C THR A 10 17.62 56.04 -46.39
N LEU A 11 18.55 55.06 -46.20
CA LEU A 11 18.44 54.04 -45.17
C LEU A 11 18.77 54.68 -43.81
N ALA A 12 17.79 54.64 -42.88
CA ALA A 12 18.04 54.79 -41.46
C ALA A 12 18.11 53.38 -40.83
N ALA A 13 19.30 53.00 -40.43
CA ALA A 13 19.52 51.75 -39.70
C ALA A 13 19.08 51.94 -38.23
N VAL A 14 18.02 51.25 -37.83
CA VAL A 14 17.65 51.05 -36.42
C VAL A 14 18.31 49.78 -35.96
N LEU A 15 19.35 49.89 -35.11
CA LEU A 15 19.91 48.76 -34.35
C LEU A 15 18.90 48.35 -33.26
N SER A 16 18.17 47.27 -33.46
CA SER A 16 17.47 46.55 -32.43
C SER A 16 18.43 45.57 -31.78
N VAL A 17 18.85 45.88 -30.57
CA VAL A 17 19.58 44.93 -29.71
C VAL A 17 18.61 43.87 -29.25
N SER A 18 18.65 42.69 -29.89
CA SER A 18 17.98 41.48 -29.40
C SER A 18 18.81 40.93 -28.25
N VAL A 19 18.28 41.05 -27.03
CA VAL A 19 18.79 40.32 -25.87
C VAL A 19 18.44 38.86 -26.10
N PHE A 20 19.42 38.08 -26.52
CA PHE A 20 19.33 36.61 -26.46
C PHE A 20 19.34 36.21 -24.98
N ALA A 21 18.17 35.92 -24.42
CA ALA A 21 18.08 35.12 -23.21
C ALA A 21 18.67 33.74 -23.55
N GLY A 22 19.83 33.46 -22.97
CA GLY A 22 20.51 32.18 -23.13
C GLY A 22 19.60 31.06 -22.58
N SER A 23 18.97 30.30 -23.47
CA SER A 23 18.50 28.96 -23.15
C SER A 23 19.74 28.14 -22.76
N LYS A 24 19.77 27.66 -21.52
CA LYS A 24 20.74 26.62 -21.15
C LYS A 24 20.57 25.49 -22.17
N PRO A 25 21.67 24.96 -22.72
CA PRO A 25 21.55 23.77 -23.56
C PRO A 25 20.95 22.67 -22.67
N ASP A 26 19.81 22.12 -23.08
CA ASP A 26 19.34 20.85 -22.55
C ASP A 26 20.52 19.88 -22.68
N LYS A 27 20.93 19.33 -21.54
CA LYS A 27 21.89 18.20 -21.55
C LYS A 27 21.15 17.05 -22.22
N VAL A 28 21.40 16.85 -23.49
CA VAL A 28 21.15 15.58 -24.17
C VAL A 28 22.06 14.58 -23.45
N SER A 29 21.53 13.88 -22.46
CA SER A 29 22.20 12.68 -21.94
C SER A 29 22.31 11.73 -23.11
N ALA A 30 23.51 11.22 -23.41
CA ALA A 30 23.64 10.11 -24.34
C ALA A 30 22.70 9.01 -23.83
N GLU A 31 21.78 8.59 -24.68
CA GLU A 31 20.85 7.47 -24.40
C GLU A 31 21.72 6.25 -24.07
N THR A 32 21.49 5.62 -22.92
CA THR A 32 22.30 4.46 -22.49
C THR A 32 21.96 3.30 -23.40
N ASP A 33 22.95 2.73 -24.09
CA ASP A 33 22.72 1.57 -24.96
C ASP A 33 22.49 0.31 -24.11
N VAL A 34 21.24 0.06 -23.78
CA VAL A 34 20.79 -1.12 -23.01
C VAL A 34 21.24 -2.43 -23.68
N ASN A 35 21.22 -2.49 -25.03
CA ASN A 35 21.64 -3.70 -25.75
C ASN A 35 23.13 -3.96 -25.57
N ALA A 36 23.97 -2.93 -25.65
CA ALA A 36 25.41 -3.07 -25.42
C ALA A 36 25.72 -3.51 -23.99
N ILE A 37 24.96 -3.02 -22.99
CA ILE A 37 25.09 -3.50 -21.60
C ILE A 37 24.75 -5.00 -21.54
N LEU A 38 23.58 -5.39 -22.08
CA LEU A 38 23.09 -6.77 -22.02
C LEU A 38 24.05 -7.77 -22.72
N GLU A 39 24.59 -7.39 -23.88
CA GLU A 39 25.55 -8.21 -24.62
C GLU A 39 26.87 -8.39 -23.87
N GLY A 40 27.28 -7.38 -23.09
CA GLY A 40 28.49 -7.44 -22.27
C GLY A 40 28.36 -8.25 -20.99
N MET A 41 27.13 -8.55 -20.55
CA MET A 41 26.89 -9.22 -19.27
C MET A 41 27.18 -10.72 -19.30
N SER A 42 27.88 -11.21 -18.28
CA SER A 42 28.01 -12.64 -17.97
C SER A 42 26.67 -13.24 -17.51
N VAL A 43 26.60 -14.57 -17.49
CA VAL A 43 25.41 -15.29 -16.94
C VAL A 43 25.22 -14.93 -15.46
N ASP A 44 26.29 -14.80 -14.69
CA ASP A 44 26.23 -14.46 -13.26
C ASP A 44 25.60 -13.08 -13.04
N GLU A 45 26.01 -12.08 -13.82
CA GLU A 45 25.43 -10.73 -13.76
C GLU A 45 23.94 -10.73 -14.16
N LYS A 46 23.58 -11.50 -15.20
CA LYS A 46 22.18 -11.64 -15.63
C LYS A 46 21.31 -12.27 -14.55
N VAL A 47 21.78 -13.35 -13.92
CA VAL A 47 21.07 -14.00 -12.80
C VAL A 47 20.92 -13.03 -11.64
N GLY A 48 22.00 -12.31 -11.30
CA GLY A 48 21.96 -11.33 -10.21
C GLY A 48 20.91 -10.23 -10.42
N GLN A 49 20.75 -9.72 -11.66
CA GLN A 49 19.74 -8.70 -11.98
C GLN A 49 18.29 -9.20 -11.78
N MET A 50 18.06 -10.51 -11.85
CA MET A 50 16.75 -11.12 -11.64
C MET A 50 16.45 -11.43 -10.16
N LEU A 51 17.37 -11.17 -9.23
CA LEU A 51 17.20 -11.45 -7.79
C LEU A 51 17.11 -10.17 -6.97
N MET A 52 16.09 -10.11 -6.09
CA MET A 52 15.83 -8.97 -5.22
C MET A 52 15.58 -9.43 -3.77
N PRO A 53 16.64 -9.69 -2.99
CA PRO A 53 16.51 -10.05 -1.58
C PRO A 53 16.13 -8.87 -0.71
N ASP A 54 15.78 -9.17 0.56
CA ASP A 54 15.73 -8.20 1.64
C ASP A 54 16.94 -8.36 2.58
N PHE A 55 17.32 -7.24 3.19
CA PHE A 55 18.20 -7.20 4.35
C PHE A 55 17.45 -6.52 5.50
N ARG A 56 16.22 -6.97 5.76
CA ARG A 56 15.33 -6.37 6.74
C ARG A 56 15.94 -6.27 8.13
N ASN A 57 16.56 -7.36 8.57
CA ASN A 57 17.35 -7.43 9.79
C ASN A 57 18.73 -7.99 9.45
N TRP A 58 19.75 -7.58 10.22
CA TRP A 58 21.10 -8.06 10.04
C TRP A 58 21.76 -8.40 11.38
N GLN A 59 22.36 -9.57 11.45
CA GLN A 59 23.22 -10.00 12.55
C GLN A 59 24.66 -9.89 12.10
N LYS A 60 25.37 -8.86 12.58
CA LYS A 60 26.82 -8.72 12.29
C LYS A 60 27.59 -9.85 12.94
N GLN A 61 28.74 -10.16 12.37
CA GLN A 61 29.65 -11.16 12.92
C GLN A 61 30.02 -10.79 14.37
N GLY A 62 29.80 -11.73 15.30
CA GLY A 62 30.04 -11.52 16.74
C GLY A 62 28.85 -11.00 17.54
N GLU A 63 27.76 -10.59 16.91
CA GLU A 63 26.52 -10.23 17.59
C GLU A 63 25.65 -11.47 17.90
N SER A 64 24.87 -11.42 18.98
CA SER A 64 24.02 -12.54 19.43
C SER A 64 22.68 -12.64 18.71
N LYS A 65 22.21 -11.56 18.06
CA LYS A 65 20.91 -11.48 17.39
C LYS A 65 20.92 -10.48 16.24
N ALA A 66 20.04 -10.71 15.27
CA ALA A 66 19.78 -9.76 14.21
C ALA A 66 18.98 -8.55 14.72
N THR A 67 19.32 -7.37 14.21
CA THR A 67 18.62 -6.10 14.46
C THR A 67 18.25 -5.44 13.14
N GLY A 68 17.33 -4.47 13.15
CA GLY A 68 16.96 -3.74 11.93
C GLY A 68 18.18 -3.20 11.20
N PHE A 69 18.31 -3.51 9.92
CA PHE A 69 19.41 -3.04 9.07
C PHE A 69 19.19 -1.58 8.68
N THR A 70 19.75 -0.69 9.46
CA THR A 70 19.55 0.78 9.32
C THR A 70 20.78 1.52 8.82
N VAL A 71 21.93 0.85 8.81
CA VAL A 71 23.23 1.43 8.39
C VAL A 71 23.94 0.41 7.52
N MET A 72 24.40 0.87 6.35
CA MET A 72 25.19 0.06 5.43
C MET A 72 26.43 -0.50 6.10
N ASN A 73 26.81 -1.74 5.78
CA ASN A 73 28.01 -2.41 6.26
C ASN A 73 28.70 -3.22 5.14
N ASP A 74 29.96 -3.57 5.36
CA ASP A 74 30.78 -4.26 4.37
C ASP A 74 30.27 -5.69 4.07
N GLU A 75 29.63 -6.35 5.04
CA GLU A 75 29.09 -7.71 4.87
C GLU A 75 27.98 -7.72 3.83
N VAL A 76 26.98 -6.84 3.96
CA VAL A 76 25.90 -6.69 2.98
C VAL A 76 26.44 -6.18 1.64
N GLY A 77 27.40 -5.24 1.67
CA GLY A 77 28.04 -4.72 0.47
C GLY A 77 28.75 -5.82 -0.34
N SER A 78 29.43 -6.74 0.35
CA SER A 78 30.08 -7.87 -0.31
C SER A 78 29.10 -8.85 -0.95
N ILE A 79 27.92 -9.08 -0.34
CA ILE A 79 26.85 -9.91 -0.90
C ILE A 79 26.28 -9.25 -2.16
N ILE A 80 25.92 -7.95 -2.10
CA ILE A 80 25.40 -7.22 -3.26
C ILE A 80 26.35 -7.33 -4.45
N LYS A 81 27.65 -7.06 -4.21
CA LYS A 81 28.67 -7.11 -5.24
C LYS A 81 28.90 -8.53 -5.77
N LYS A 82 29.01 -9.53 -4.87
CA LYS A 82 29.31 -10.92 -5.24
C LYS A 82 28.24 -11.53 -6.15
N TYR A 83 26.98 -11.23 -5.89
CA TYR A 83 25.84 -11.78 -6.63
C TYR A 83 25.30 -10.83 -7.70
N HIS A 84 25.91 -9.67 -7.93
CA HIS A 84 25.47 -8.67 -8.91
C HIS A 84 23.97 -8.33 -8.80
N LEU A 85 23.47 -8.18 -7.58
CA LEU A 85 22.02 -8.07 -7.30
C LEU A 85 21.34 -6.96 -8.10
N GLY A 86 20.14 -7.25 -8.64
CA GLY A 86 19.37 -6.29 -9.43
C GLY A 86 18.60 -5.26 -8.59
N GLY A 87 18.31 -5.58 -7.33
CA GLY A 87 17.61 -4.70 -6.41
C GLY A 87 17.56 -5.22 -4.98
N VAL A 88 17.01 -4.38 -4.08
CA VAL A 88 16.80 -4.67 -2.66
C VAL A 88 15.46 -4.09 -2.24
N ILE A 89 14.68 -4.85 -1.45
CA ILE A 89 13.45 -4.34 -0.83
C ILE A 89 13.69 -3.89 0.60
N LEU A 90 13.12 -2.71 0.96
CA LEU A 90 13.18 -2.11 2.29
C LEU A 90 11.87 -2.32 3.05
N PHE A 91 11.99 -2.51 4.35
CA PHE A 91 10.87 -2.65 5.30
C PHE A 91 10.92 -1.56 6.39
N ALA A 92 9.90 -1.52 7.25
CA ALA A 92 9.81 -0.53 8.32
C ALA A 92 11.03 -0.51 9.25
N GLU A 93 11.68 -1.65 9.44
CA GLU A 93 12.89 -1.83 10.22
C GLU A 93 14.12 -1.16 9.61
N ASN A 94 14.08 -0.90 8.28
CA ASN A 94 15.16 -0.24 7.55
C ASN A 94 15.03 1.29 7.50
N VAL A 95 13.79 1.82 7.58
CA VAL A 95 13.46 3.21 7.24
C VAL A 95 12.90 3.98 8.45
N VAL A 96 13.72 4.06 9.50
CA VAL A 96 13.33 4.58 10.82
C VAL A 96 13.45 6.10 10.95
N GLY A 97 14.21 6.74 10.08
CA GLY A 97 14.41 8.19 10.07
C GLY A 97 14.80 8.71 8.68
N THR A 98 14.46 9.95 8.36
CA THR A 98 14.67 10.53 7.03
C THR A 98 16.15 10.56 6.63
N GLU A 99 17.01 11.19 7.46
CA GLU A 99 18.46 11.24 7.20
C GLU A 99 19.06 9.82 7.15
N GLN A 100 18.71 8.98 8.10
CA GLN A 100 19.21 7.61 8.19
C GLN A 100 18.85 6.82 6.92
N THR A 101 17.61 6.94 6.42
CA THR A 101 17.16 6.24 5.20
C THR A 101 17.90 6.73 3.96
N ALA A 102 18.07 8.04 3.79
CA ALA A 102 18.83 8.60 2.67
C ALA A 102 20.28 8.13 2.65
N ARG A 103 20.93 8.04 3.82
CA ARG A 103 22.29 7.51 3.94
C ARG A 103 22.37 5.99 3.68
N LEU A 104 21.36 5.22 4.11
CA LEU A 104 21.29 3.78 3.85
C LEU A 104 21.15 3.50 2.36
N THR A 105 20.23 4.16 1.66
CA THR A 105 19.99 3.96 0.22
C THR A 105 21.20 4.38 -0.63
N ASP A 106 21.85 5.49 -0.27
CA ASP A 106 23.12 5.91 -0.91
C ASP A 106 24.23 4.87 -0.71
N GLY A 107 24.33 4.30 0.50
CA GLY A 107 25.29 3.22 0.78
C GLY A 107 25.00 1.95 -0.01
N LEU A 108 23.73 1.55 -0.15
CA LEU A 108 23.31 0.42 -0.97
C LEU A 108 23.66 0.64 -2.44
N GLN A 109 23.39 1.81 -3.01
CA GLN A 109 23.76 2.13 -4.40
C GLN A 109 25.28 2.08 -4.63
N LYS A 110 26.07 2.58 -3.68
CA LYS A 110 27.54 2.53 -3.76
C LYS A 110 28.11 1.11 -3.71
N ALA A 111 27.36 0.14 -3.19
CA ALA A 111 27.75 -1.27 -3.21
C ALA A 111 27.56 -1.94 -4.57
N SER A 112 26.84 -1.31 -5.51
CA SER A 112 26.60 -1.80 -6.87
C SER A 112 27.05 -0.76 -7.91
N PRO A 113 28.36 -0.52 -8.07
CA PRO A 113 28.87 0.58 -8.88
C PRO A 113 28.72 0.38 -10.40
N GLU A 114 28.58 -0.87 -10.86
CA GLU A 114 28.50 -1.20 -12.29
C GLU A 114 27.07 -1.03 -12.82
N LEU A 115 26.09 -1.60 -12.12
CA LEU A 115 24.67 -1.49 -12.43
C LEU A 115 23.89 -1.08 -11.18
N PRO A 116 23.31 0.13 -11.13
CA PRO A 116 22.55 0.61 -9.99
C PRO A 116 21.38 -0.31 -9.62
N LEU A 117 21.13 -0.44 -8.31
CA LEU A 117 20.07 -1.26 -7.76
C LEU A 117 18.68 -0.63 -7.99
N PHE A 118 17.66 -1.44 -8.20
CA PHE A 118 16.31 -1.06 -7.77
C PHE A 118 16.28 -1.03 -6.24
N ILE A 119 16.03 0.13 -5.65
CA ILE A 119 15.70 0.25 -4.23
C ILE A 119 14.18 0.32 -4.14
N THR A 120 13.57 -0.69 -3.51
CA THR A 120 12.12 -0.88 -3.55
C THR A 120 11.48 -0.88 -2.17
N ILE A 121 10.19 -0.59 -2.08
CA ILE A 121 9.45 -0.53 -0.82
C ILE A 121 7.94 -0.72 -1.08
N ASP A 122 7.21 -1.22 -0.07
CA ASP A 122 5.73 -1.22 -0.03
C ASP A 122 5.22 0.04 0.67
N GLN A 123 5.08 1.13 -0.03
CA GLN A 123 4.48 2.36 0.50
C GLN A 123 3.13 2.60 -0.19
N GLU A 124 2.10 1.85 0.26
CA GLU A 124 0.75 1.95 -0.31
C GLU A 124 -0.02 3.16 0.23
N GLY A 125 0.37 3.63 1.41
CA GLY A 125 -0.42 4.54 2.24
C GLY A 125 -1.42 3.78 3.12
N GLY A 126 -2.02 4.48 4.08
CA GLY A 126 -2.98 3.87 4.99
C GLY A 126 -2.34 2.82 5.90
N ILE A 127 -2.84 1.58 5.85
CA ILE A 127 -2.34 0.52 6.74
C ILE A 127 -0.99 -0.03 6.33
N VAL A 128 -0.62 0.08 5.06
CA VAL A 128 0.67 -0.37 4.54
C VAL A 128 1.57 0.83 4.27
N THR A 129 2.27 1.25 5.30
CA THR A 129 3.28 2.31 5.29
C THR A 129 4.53 1.81 5.99
N ARG A 130 5.69 1.99 5.36
CA ARG A 130 6.98 1.58 5.91
C ARG A 130 7.72 2.77 6.51
N LEU A 131 7.70 3.94 5.85
CA LEU A 131 8.36 5.14 6.35
C LEU A 131 7.83 5.53 7.74
N GLN A 132 8.76 5.73 8.70
CA GLN A 132 8.40 6.12 10.06
C GLN A 132 8.23 7.64 10.21
N THR A 133 8.71 8.43 9.24
CA THR A 133 8.76 9.90 9.28
C THR A 133 7.99 10.59 8.14
N GLY A 134 7.55 9.85 7.13
CA GLY A 134 6.83 10.39 5.96
C GLY A 134 5.35 10.65 6.20
N THR A 135 4.66 10.99 5.12
CA THR A 135 3.22 11.16 5.08
C THR A 135 2.53 9.80 5.01
N ASN A 136 1.59 9.52 5.91
CA ASN A 136 0.96 8.20 6.00
C ASN A 136 -0.18 7.99 5.01
N LEU A 137 -0.89 9.08 4.64
CA LEU A 137 -2.05 9.08 3.76
C LEU A 137 -3.24 8.25 4.31
N PRO A 138 -4.48 8.48 3.85
CA PRO A 138 -5.64 7.80 4.43
C PRO A 138 -5.83 6.36 3.96
N GLY A 139 -5.17 5.94 2.88
CA GLY A 139 -5.29 4.61 2.28
C GLY A 139 -6.31 4.51 1.16
N ASN A 140 -6.21 3.42 0.38
CA ASN A 140 -6.95 3.27 -0.88
C ASN A 140 -8.47 3.25 -0.69
N MET A 141 -8.99 2.53 0.31
CA MET A 141 -10.45 2.49 0.53
C MET A 141 -11.01 3.85 0.96
N ALA A 142 -10.24 4.66 1.69
CA ALA A 142 -10.60 6.04 1.96
C ALA A 142 -10.64 6.90 0.68
N LEU A 143 -9.69 6.70 -0.23
CA LEU A 143 -9.73 7.34 -1.56
C LEU A 143 -10.94 6.87 -2.37
N GLY A 144 -11.27 5.58 -2.29
CA GLY A 144 -12.49 5.00 -2.87
C GLY A 144 -13.76 5.65 -2.33
N ALA A 145 -13.80 5.94 -1.02
CA ALA A 145 -14.92 6.65 -0.40
C ALA A 145 -14.97 8.12 -0.83
N ALA A 146 -13.83 8.79 -0.94
CA ALA A 146 -13.75 10.18 -1.43
C ALA A 146 -14.05 10.31 -2.93
N ARG A 147 -13.86 9.24 -3.73
CA ARG A 147 -14.11 9.17 -5.19
C ARG A 147 -13.43 10.27 -5.99
N SER A 148 -12.27 10.72 -5.55
CA SER A 148 -11.54 11.85 -6.14
C SER A 148 -10.29 11.39 -6.89
N GLU A 149 -10.31 11.46 -8.22
CA GLU A 149 -9.15 11.23 -9.07
C GLU A 149 -7.98 12.13 -8.70
N LYS A 150 -8.29 13.41 -8.38
CA LYS A 150 -7.27 14.36 -7.92
C LYS A 150 -6.56 13.87 -6.66
N TYR A 151 -7.29 13.31 -5.69
CA TYR A 151 -6.68 12.79 -4.47
C TYR A 151 -5.86 11.53 -4.73
N ALA A 152 -6.33 10.64 -5.61
CA ALA A 152 -5.56 9.48 -6.03
C ALA A 152 -4.24 9.86 -6.72
N TYR A 153 -4.28 10.82 -7.65
CA TYR A 153 -3.07 11.37 -8.28
C TYR A 153 -2.12 12.00 -7.24
N GLN A 154 -2.64 12.86 -6.36
CA GLN A 154 -1.85 13.50 -5.32
C GLN A 154 -1.26 12.50 -4.32
N THR A 155 -1.94 11.38 -4.05
CA THR A 155 -1.39 10.28 -3.23
C THR A 155 -0.15 9.70 -3.89
N GLY A 156 -0.22 9.34 -5.17
CA GLY A 156 0.94 8.86 -5.92
C GLY A 156 2.06 9.91 -6.02
N GLU A 157 1.71 11.17 -6.27
CA GLU A 157 2.68 12.27 -6.33
C GLU A 157 3.42 12.47 -5.00
N ILE A 158 2.72 12.46 -3.86
CA ILE A 158 3.33 12.62 -2.53
C ILE A 158 4.24 11.45 -2.22
N ILE A 159 3.75 10.21 -2.40
CA ILE A 159 4.54 9.00 -2.18
C ILE A 159 5.79 9.03 -3.07
N GLY A 160 5.63 9.31 -4.35
CA GLY A 160 6.74 9.37 -5.30
C GLY A 160 7.80 10.41 -4.90
N LYS A 161 7.39 11.63 -4.52
CA LYS A 161 8.31 12.68 -4.07
C LYS A 161 9.08 12.31 -2.81
N GLU A 162 8.38 11.77 -1.80
CA GLU A 162 9.02 11.40 -0.55
C GLU A 162 10.02 10.25 -0.76
N LEU A 163 9.61 9.21 -1.49
CA LEU A 163 10.45 8.05 -1.78
C LEU A 163 11.66 8.42 -2.66
N SER A 164 11.47 9.19 -3.73
CA SER A 164 12.58 9.62 -4.62
C SER A 164 13.61 10.45 -3.86
N SER A 165 13.17 11.34 -2.95
CA SER A 165 14.08 12.14 -2.14
C SER A 165 14.92 11.30 -1.18
N LEU A 166 14.48 10.09 -0.87
CA LEU A 166 15.17 9.09 -0.05
C LEU A 166 16.00 8.09 -0.88
N GLY A 167 16.10 8.26 -2.21
CA GLY A 167 16.84 7.35 -3.08
C GLY A 167 16.12 6.03 -3.37
N VAL A 168 14.84 5.89 -3.05
CA VAL A 168 14.00 4.77 -3.46
C VAL A 168 13.53 4.98 -4.90
N SER A 169 13.56 3.94 -5.73
CA SER A 169 13.27 4.02 -7.17
C SER A 169 12.01 3.26 -7.60
N VAL A 170 11.53 2.32 -6.80
CA VAL A 170 10.34 1.51 -7.11
C VAL A 170 9.41 1.48 -5.91
N ASN A 171 8.13 1.75 -6.13
CA ASN A 171 7.09 1.53 -5.13
C ASN A 171 6.20 0.33 -5.51
N PHE A 172 6.10 -0.67 -4.63
CA PHE A 172 5.18 -1.78 -4.78
C PHE A 172 3.76 -1.34 -4.38
N GLY A 173 3.13 -0.61 -5.27
CA GLY A 173 1.80 -0.03 -5.16
C GLY A 173 1.39 0.73 -6.43
N PRO A 174 0.08 0.92 -6.62
CA PRO A 174 -1.03 0.58 -5.74
C PRO A 174 -1.51 -0.87 -5.85
N ALA A 175 -2.24 -1.36 -4.81
CA ALA A 175 -3.03 -2.57 -4.93
C ALA A 175 -4.24 -2.31 -5.83
N LEU A 176 -4.40 -3.11 -6.89
CA LEU A 176 -5.53 -3.06 -7.80
C LEU A 176 -6.53 -4.21 -7.59
N ASP A 177 -6.36 -4.95 -6.50
CA ASP A 177 -7.30 -5.99 -6.08
C ASP A 177 -8.69 -5.41 -5.89
N VAL A 178 -9.71 -6.06 -6.45
CA VAL A 178 -11.13 -5.68 -6.28
C VAL A 178 -11.66 -6.37 -5.02
N ASN A 179 -11.97 -5.63 -3.96
CA ASN A 179 -12.38 -6.20 -2.67
C ASN A 179 -13.87 -6.58 -2.67
N ASN A 180 -14.21 -7.66 -3.32
CA ASN A 180 -15.57 -8.18 -3.45
C ASN A 180 -15.93 -9.22 -2.36
N ASN A 181 -14.97 -9.64 -1.54
CA ASN A 181 -15.19 -10.49 -0.37
C ASN A 181 -15.06 -9.69 0.93
N PRO A 182 -16.15 -9.42 1.67
CA PRO A 182 -16.11 -8.74 2.97
C PRO A 182 -15.25 -9.46 4.03
N GLY A 183 -15.09 -10.77 3.89
CA GLY A 183 -14.29 -11.61 4.79
C GLY A 183 -12.81 -11.69 4.42
N ASN A 184 -12.34 -10.92 3.43
CA ASN A 184 -10.94 -10.95 3.02
C ASN A 184 -10.02 -10.36 4.12
N PRO A 185 -9.08 -11.15 4.69
CA PRO A 185 -8.24 -10.70 5.80
C PRO A 185 -7.02 -9.88 5.33
N VAL A 186 -6.61 -10.01 4.06
CA VAL A 186 -5.35 -9.47 3.51
C VAL A 186 -5.55 -8.15 2.79
N ILE A 187 -6.54 -8.08 1.90
CA ILE A 187 -6.78 -6.92 1.05
C ILE A 187 -7.62 -5.88 1.79
N GLY A 188 -8.91 -6.11 2.00
CA GLY A 188 -9.77 -5.19 2.75
C GLY A 188 -9.56 -3.73 2.33
N VAL A 189 -9.18 -2.89 3.29
CA VAL A 189 -8.96 -1.44 3.07
C VAL A 189 -7.75 -1.09 2.19
N ARG A 190 -6.91 -2.06 1.80
CA ARG A 190 -5.84 -1.86 0.81
C ARG A 190 -6.40 -1.72 -0.61
N SER A 191 -7.60 -2.23 -0.88
CA SER A 191 -8.33 -1.99 -2.13
C SER A 191 -9.03 -0.64 -2.11
N PHE A 192 -9.21 -0.04 -3.29
CA PHE A 192 -10.04 1.16 -3.44
C PHE A 192 -11.54 0.85 -3.30
N SER A 193 -11.99 -0.34 -3.75
CA SER A 193 -13.42 -0.64 -3.87
C SER A 193 -13.70 -2.10 -4.19
N SER A 194 -14.99 -2.49 -4.05
CA SER A 194 -15.54 -3.71 -4.68
C SER A 194 -15.98 -3.49 -6.13
N ASN A 195 -15.94 -2.26 -6.62
CA ASN A 195 -16.30 -1.93 -8.00
C ASN A 195 -15.03 -1.83 -8.87
N PRO A 196 -14.85 -2.69 -9.90
CA PRO A 196 -13.63 -2.74 -10.71
C PRO A 196 -13.36 -1.44 -11.49
N GLU A 197 -14.41 -0.71 -11.90
CA GLU A 197 -14.26 0.57 -12.59
C GLU A 197 -13.71 1.65 -11.66
N LEU A 198 -14.17 1.70 -10.41
CA LEU A 198 -13.65 2.65 -9.42
C LEU A 198 -12.21 2.31 -9.02
N VAL A 199 -11.89 1.01 -8.87
CA VAL A 199 -10.51 0.55 -8.62
C VAL A 199 -9.60 0.99 -9.76
N SER A 200 -10.00 0.73 -11.01
CA SER A 200 -9.25 1.13 -12.21
C SER A 200 -9.01 2.65 -12.25
N LYS A 201 -10.07 3.41 -12.10
CA LYS A 201 -10.05 4.87 -12.21
C LYS A 201 -9.09 5.52 -11.21
N LEU A 202 -9.15 5.10 -9.94
CA LEU A 202 -8.31 5.66 -8.88
C LEU A 202 -6.90 5.07 -8.92
N GLY A 203 -6.76 3.78 -9.20
CA GLY A 203 -5.47 3.12 -9.33
C GLY A 203 -4.61 3.73 -10.42
N ILE A 204 -5.16 3.98 -11.61
CA ILE A 204 -4.47 4.65 -12.72
C ILE A 204 -3.97 6.04 -12.31
N GLN A 205 -4.79 6.82 -11.62
CA GLN A 205 -4.36 8.15 -11.16
C GLN A 205 -3.21 8.05 -10.14
N THR A 206 -3.24 7.07 -9.25
CA THR A 206 -2.14 6.82 -8.30
C THR A 206 -0.86 6.42 -9.04
N ILE A 207 -0.95 5.53 -10.04
CA ILE A 207 0.18 5.15 -10.91
C ILE A 207 0.76 6.40 -11.60
N LYS A 208 -0.09 7.20 -12.25
CA LYS A 208 0.34 8.44 -12.92
C LYS A 208 1.02 9.42 -11.96
N GLY A 209 0.51 9.52 -10.73
CA GLY A 209 1.12 10.33 -9.68
C GLY A 209 2.54 9.85 -9.31
N LEU A 210 2.72 8.54 -9.10
CA LEU A 210 4.03 7.92 -8.84
C LEU A 210 4.99 8.14 -10.02
N GLN A 211 4.56 7.79 -11.22
CA GLN A 211 5.38 7.87 -12.43
C GLN A 211 5.78 9.31 -12.80
N SER A 212 4.96 10.31 -12.41
CA SER A 212 5.30 11.73 -12.58
C SER A 212 6.51 12.19 -11.75
N GLN A 213 6.93 11.37 -10.78
CA GLN A 213 8.10 11.61 -9.93
C GLN A 213 9.27 10.68 -10.27
N ASN A 214 9.32 10.13 -11.48
CA ASN A 214 10.26 9.10 -11.95
C ASN A 214 10.26 7.82 -11.10
N MET A 215 9.23 7.60 -10.28
CA MET A 215 9.06 6.40 -9.48
C MET A 215 8.45 5.28 -10.33
N ALA A 216 9.08 4.12 -10.40
CA ALA A 216 8.45 2.95 -11.01
C ALA A 216 7.28 2.49 -10.15
N ALA A 217 6.09 2.40 -10.76
CA ALA A 217 4.86 1.96 -10.10
C ALA A 217 4.61 0.48 -10.39
N THR A 218 4.19 -0.26 -9.35
CA THR A 218 3.90 -1.70 -9.46
C THR A 218 2.47 -1.98 -9.07
N THR A 219 1.67 -2.47 -10.00
CA THR A 219 0.31 -2.94 -9.66
C THR A 219 0.33 -4.34 -9.07
N LYS A 220 -0.57 -4.62 -8.12
CA LYS A 220 -0.64 -5.90 -7.40
C LYS A 220 -2.04 -6.21 -6.90
N HIS A 221 -2.34 -7.48 -6.66
CA HIS A 221 -1.56 -8.71 -6.83
C HIS A 221 -2.19 -9.51 -7.97
N PHE A 222 -1.53 -9.57 -9.12
CA PHE A 222 -2.08 -10.19 -10.35
C PHE A 222 -2.26 -11.71 -10.22
N PRO A 223 -3.40 -12.27 -10.68
CA PRO A 223 -4.54 -11.68 -11.39
C PRO A 223 -5.65 -11.09 -10.51
N GLY A 224 -5.49 -11.04 -9.18
CA GLY A 224 -6.41 -10.45 -8.23
C GLY A 224 -6.53 -11.26 -6.93
N HIS A 225 -6.32 -10.61 -5.78
CA HIS A 225 -6.35 -11.22 -4.45
C HIS A 225 -7.60 -10.79 -3.64
N GLY A 226 -8.50 -10.01 -4.24
CA GLY A 226 -9.61 -9.38 -3.52
C GLY A 226 -10.74 -10.30 -3.09
N ASP A 227 -10.88 -11.46 -3.72
CA ASP A 227 -11.94 -12.45 -3.43
C ASP A 227 -11.45 -13.68 -2.64
N THR A 228 -10.32 -13.58 -1.96
CA THR A 228 -9.82 -14.68 -1.14
C THR A 228 -10.34 -14.60 0.29
N ALA A 229 -10.53 -15.76 0.93
CA ALA A 229 -10.91 -15.87 2.34
C ALA A 229 -9.75 -16.38 3.22
N VAL A 230 -8.59 -16.68 2.63
CA VAL A 230 -7.39 -17.19 3.28
C VAL A 230 -6.23 -16.24 3.02
N ASP A 231 -5.41 -16.02 4.03
CA ASP A 231 -4.20 -15.22 3.91
C ASP A 231 -3.06 -16.02 3.26
N SER A 232 -2.53 -15.52 2.13
CA SER A 232 -1.42 -16.13 1.39
C SER A 232 -0.10 -16.20 2.18
N HIS A 233 0.03 -15.49 3.28
CA HIS A 233 1.18 -15.63 4.19
C HIS A 233 1.18 -16.99 4.93
N TYR A 234 0.03 -17.65 5.06
CA TYR A 234 -0.12 -18.88 5.84
C TYR A 234 -0.56 -20.10 5.01
N GLY A 235 -1.21 -19.90 3.87
CA GLY A 235 -1.71 -20.98 3.01
C GLY A 235 -1.92 -20.51 1.58
N LEU A 236 -2.22 -21.44 0.66
CA LEU A 236 -2.53 -21.13 -0.74
C LEU A 236 -4.02 -20.80 -0.88
N PRO A 237 -4.40 -19.52 -1.07
CA PRO A 237 -5.79 -19.15 -1.32
C PRO A 237 -6.23 -19.62 -2.70
N LEU A 238 -7.53 -19.86 -2.85
CA LEU A 238 -8.18 -20.31 -4.07
C LEU A 238 -9.25 -19.31 -4.49
N VAL A 239 -9.25 -18.90 -5.76
CA VAL A 239 -10.32 -18.15 -6.42
C VAL A 239 -10.93 -19.04 -7.50
N SER A 240 -12.13 -19.57 -7.27
CA SER A 240 -12.77 -20.62 -8.08
C SER A 240 -13.75 -20.12 -9.14
N HIS A 241 -13.77 -18.80 -9.42
CA HIS A 241 -14.64 -18.24 -10.46
C HIS A 241 -14.21 -18.69 -11.86
N ASP A 242 -15.18 -18.71 -12.78
CA ASP A 242 -14.91 -18.94 -14.20
C ASP A 242 -14.18 -17.77 -14.86
N LYS A 243 -13.67 -18.02 -16.08
CA LYS A 243 -12.89 -17.03 -16.85
C LYS A 243 -13.67 -15.76 -17.17
N GLU A 244 -14.97 -15.86 -17.46
CA GLU A 244 -15.81 -14.72 -17.79
C GLU A 244 -15.96 -13.79 -16.59
N ARG A 245 -16.23 -14.36 -15.41
CA ARG A 245 -16.31 -13.61 -14.16
C ARG A 245 -14.97 -12.94 -13.84
N LEU A 246 -13.85 -13.67 -13.92
CA LEU A 246 -12.52 -13.13 -13.64
C LEU A 246 -12.15 -11.99 -14.61
N ARG A 247 -12.47 -12.13 -15.91
CA ARG A 247 -12.24 -11.07 -16.88
C ARG A 247 -13.10 -9.82 -16.67
N SER A 248 -14.32 -10.00 -16.16
CA SER A 248 -15.25 -8.88 -15.95
C SER A 248 -15.02 -8.13 -14.63
N VAL A 249 -14.24 -8.67 -13.70
CA VAL A 249 -14.02 -8.06 -12.40
C VAL A 249 -12.53 -7.97 -12.04
N GLU A 250 -11.87 -9.10 -11.80
CA GLU A 250 -10.51 -9.12 -11.26
C GLU A 250 -9.49 -8.53 -12.25
N LEU A 251 -9.59 -8.87 -13.54
CA LEU A 251 -8.63 -8.43 -14.55
C LEU A 251 -8.87 -7.00 -15.07
N VAL A 252 -10.06 -6.43 -14.88
CA VAL A 252 -10.41 -5.09 -15.40
C VAL A 252 -9.42 -4.01 -14.95
N PRO A 253 -9.07 -3.87 -13.65
CA PRO A 253 -8.13 -2.85 -13.23
C PRO A 253 -6.71 -3.07 -13.76
N PHE A 254 -6.27 -4.32 -13.88
CA PHE A 254 -4.96 -4.64 -14.42
C PHE A 254 -4.87 -4.34 -15.91
N GLN A 255 -5.87 -4.73 -16.72
CA GLN A 255 -5.89 -4.41 -18.15
C GLN A 255 -5.80 -2.90 -18.36
N LYS A 256 -6.61 -2.12 -17.64
CA LYS A 256 -6.58 -0.66 -17.75
C LYS A 256 -5.25 -0.04 -17.30
N ALA A 257 -4.59 -0.62 -16.29
CA ALA A 257 -3.27 -0.16 -15.87
C ALA A 257 -2.18 -0.48 -16.91
N ILE A 258 -2.29 -1.63 -17.58
CA ILE A 258 -1.42 -2.02 -18.71
C ILE A 258 -1.60 -1.06 -19.87
N ASP A 259 -2.84 -0.79 -20.29
CA ASP A 259 -3.19 0.13 -21.36
C ASP A 259 -2.66 1.56 -21.11
N GLU A 260 -2.52 1.95 -19.83
CA GLU A 260 -1.99 3.26 -19.41
C GLU A 260 -0.49 3.25 -19.10
N GLY A 261 0.21 2.15 -19.40
CA GLY A 261 1.67 2.06 -19.36
C GLY A 261 2.27 1.93 -17.96
N VAL A 262 1.66 1.11 -17.09
CA VAL A 262 2.26 0.76 -15.80
C VAL A 262 3.60 0.06 -15.99
N ASP A 263 4.58 0.35 -15.13
CA ASP A 263 5.94 -0.16 -15.27
C ASP A 263 6.09 -1.62 -14.85
N MET A 264 5.43 -2.01 -13.76
CA MET A 264 5.60 -3.33 -13.15
C MET A 264 4.26 -3.93 -12.75
N VAL A 265 4.20 -5.27 -12.78
CA VAL A 265 3.11 -6.08 -12.25
C VAL A 265 3.69 -7.07 -11.24
N MET A 266 3.13 -7.09 -10.02
CA MET A 266 3.48 -8.09 -9.00
C MET A 266 2.44 -9.22 -9.02
N THR A 267 2.93 -10.45 -9.00
CA THR A 267 2.09 -11.67 -9.03
C THR A 267 1.48 -11.98 -7.67
N ALA A 268 0.41 -12.77 -7.66
CA ALA A 268 -0.24 -13.27 -6.44
C ALA A 268 0.10 -14.74 -6.15
N HIS A 269 0.30 -15.10 -4.89
CA HIS A 269 0.39 -16.50 -4.45
C HIS A 269 -1.02 -17.09 -4.25
N VAL A 270 -1.83 -17.05 -5.31
CA VAL A 270 -3.25 -17.47 -5.34
C VAL A 270 -3.48 -18.42 -6.48
N GLN A 271 -4.29 -19.44 -6.24
CA GLN A 271 -4.67 -20.46 -7.23
C GLN A 271 -5.89 -19.99 -8.03
N PHE A 272 -5.82 -20.11 -9.36
CA PHE A 272 -6.89 -19.77 -10.30
C PHE A 272 -7.14 -20.94 -11.27
N PRO A 273 -7.88 -21.96 -10.86
CA PRO A 273 -8.09 -23.16 -11.70
C PRO A 273 -8.73 -22.86 -13.06
N ALA A 274 -9.48 -21.78 -13.16
CA ALA A 274 -10.02 -21.33 -14.45
C ALA A 274 -8.94 -20.96 -15.47
N PHE A 275 -7.78 -20.46 -15.04
CA PHE A 275 -6.65 -20.13 -15.93
C PHE A 275 -5.62 -21.25 -15.98
N ASP A 276 -5.32 -21.87 -14.84
CA ASP A 276 -4.37 -22.98 -14.75
C ASP A 276 -4.76 -23.98 -13.68
N ASP A 277 -5.12 -25.17 -14.10
CA ASP A 277 -5.50 -26.32 -13.29
C ASP A 277 -4.36 -27.35 -13.13
N THR A 278 -3.15 -26.99 -13.55
CA THR A 278 -1.96 -27.85 -13.40
C THR A 278 -1.67 -28.08 -11.92
N THR A 279 -1.43 -29.34 -11.56
CA THR A 279 -1.09 -29.73 -10.18
C THR A 279 0.41 -29.92 -10.00
N TYR A 280 0.83 -29.83 -8.74
CA TYR A 280 2.18 -30.05 -8.28
C TYR A 280 2.13 -30.82 -6.95
N THR A 281 3.03 -31.81 -6.77
CA THR A 281 3.11 -32.55 -5.52
C THR A 281 3.81 -31.72 -4.45
N SER A 282 3.07 -31.27 -3.43
CA SER A 282 3.59 -30.45 -2.32
C SER A 282 4.72 -31.16 -1.58
N LYS A 283 5.83 -30.46 -1.39
CA LYS A 283 6.95 -30.94 -0.55
C LYS A 283 6.62 -30.97 0.94
N LYS A 284 5.59 -30.21 1.36
CA LYS A 284 5.18 -30.12 2.75
C LYS A 284 4.53 -31.41 3.27
N ASP A 285 3.68 -32.01 2.45
CA ASP A 285 2.81 -33.12 2.89
C ASP A 285 2.56 -34.19 1.81
N GLY A 286 3.14 -34.05 0.61
CA GLY A 286 2.98 -34.96 -0.51
C GLY A 286 1.62 -34.90 -1.21
N GLN A 287 0.76 -33.91 -0.88
CA GLN A 287 -0.54 -33.75 -1.53
C GLN A 287 -0.40 -33.05 -2.88
N GLU A 288 -1.33 -33.37 -3.80
CA GLU A 288 -1.47 -32.62 -5.05
C GLU A 288 -2.13 -31.27 -4.79
N ILE A 289 -1.46 -30.20 -5.16
CA ILE A 289 -1.93 -28.82 -5.08
C ILE A 289 -1.89 -28.16 -6.45
N MET A 290 -2.84 -27.28 -6.74
CA MET A 290 -2.77 -26.48 -7.97
C MET A 290 -1.65 -25.43 -7.86
N VAL A 291 -0.97 -25.15 -8.98
CA VAL A 291 0.06 -24.12 -9.00
C VAL A 291 -0.57 -22.73 -8.79
N PRO A 292 0.04 -21.88 -7.95
CA PRO A 292 -0.41 -20.49 -7.81
C PRO A 292 0.00 -19.65 -9.03
N ALA A 293 -0.67 -18.52 -9.24
CA ALA A 293 -0.41 -17.62 -10.37
C ALA A 293 1.07 -17.25 -10.53
N THR A 294 1.80 -17.04 -9.42
CA THR A 294 3.24 -16.74 -9.41
C THR A 294 4.09 -17.80 -10.12
N LEU A 295 3.67 -19.07 -10.11
CA LEU A 295 4.41 -20.20 -10.68
C LEU A 295 3.77 -20.74 -11.96
N SER A 296 2.73 -20.08 -12.49
CA SER A 296 1.95 -20.54 -13.64
C SER A 296 2.40 -19.87 -14.93
N LYS A 297 2.95 -20.65 -15.86
CA LYS A 297 3.26 -20.16 -17.20
C LYS A 297 2.00 -19.76 -17.99
N LYS A 298 0.86 -20.47 -17.80
CA LYS A 298 -0.40 -20.13 -18.46
C LYS A 298 -0.90 -18.75 -18.01
N VAL A 299 -0.69 -18.39 -16.72
CA VAL A 299 -1.09 -17.09 -16.18
C VAL A 299 -0.11 -15.99 -16.58
N LEU A 300 1.19 -16.20 -16.42
CA LEU A 300 2.17 -15.12 -16.61
C LEU A 300 2.57 -14.91 -18.07
N SER A 301 2.94 -15.98 -18.76
CA SER A 301 3.25 -15.88 -20.19
C SER A 301 1.97 -15.79 -21.03
N GLY A 302 1.04 -16.72 -20.85
CA GLY A 302 -0.16 -16.80 -21.68
C GLY A 302 -1.14 -15.65 -21.42
N LEU A 303 -1.63 -15.48 -20.18
CA LEU A 303 -2.64 -14.44 -19.90
C LEU A 303 -2.00 -13.05 -19.84
N LEU A 304 -0.99 -12.81 -19.00
CA LEU A 304 -0.47 -11.46 -18.75
C LEU A 304 0.34 -10.93 -19.94
N ARG A 305 1.28 -11.70 -20.50
CA ARG A 305 2.12 -11.27 -21.61
C ARG A 305 1.38 -11.29 -22.94
N GLU A 306 0.86 -12.48 -23.34
CA GLU A 306 0.34 -12.69 -24.70
C GLU A 306 -1.08 -12.14 -24.87
N GLU A 307 -2.01 -12.44 -23.94
CA GLU A 307 -3.41 -12.03 -24.07
C GLU A 307 -3.63 -10.55 -23.67
N MET A 308 -3.06 -10.12 -22.53
CA MET A 308 -3.25 -8.76 -22.01
C MET A 308 -2.20 -7.76 -22.53
N GLY A 309 -1.14 -8.22 -23.19
CA GLY A 309 -0.14 -7.37 -23.85
C GLY A 309 0.79 -6.64 -22.90
N PHE A 310 1.09 -7.18 -21.72
CA PHE A 310 2.00 -6.52 -20.78
C PHE A 310 3.46 -6.69 -21.19
N GLU A 311 4.15 -5.59 -21.47
CA GLU A 311 5.56 -5.56 -21.87
C GLU A 311 6.53 -5.16 -20.76
N GLY A 312 6.03 -4.63 -19.62
CA GLY A 312 6.85 -4.18 -18.49
C GLY A 312 7.43 -5.32 -17.65
N VAL A 313 7.97 -5.01 -16.49
CA VAL A 313 8.64 -5.97 -15.60
C VAL A 313 7.63 -6.73 -14.73
N ILE A 314 7.71 -8.06 -14.72
CA ILE A 314 6.95 -8.93 -13.81
C ILE A 314 7.83 -9.26 -12.60
N VAL A 315 7.36 -8.91 -11.39
CA VAL A 315 7.99 -9.26 -10.12
C VAL A 315 7.09 -10.20 -9.33
N THR A 316 7.65 -11.17 -8.61
CA THR A 316 6.86 -12.04 -7.72
C THR A 316 6.39 -11.27 -6.48
N ASP A 317 5.34 -11.75 -5.79
CA ASP A 317 5.21 -11.54 -4.35
C ASP A 317 6.34 -12.30 -3.63
N ALA A 318 6.53 -12.05 -2.34
CA ALA A 318 7.66 -12.57 -1.58
C ALA A 318 7.74 -14.11 -1.59
N LEU A 319 8.79 -14.68 -2.22
CA LEU A 319 8.92 -16.12 -2.41
C LEU A 319 9.27 -16.90 -1.12
N ASN A 320 9.71 -16.21 -0.07
CA ASN A 320 9.92 -16.82 1.24
C ASN A 320 8.64 -16.94 2.08
N MET A 321 7.47 -16.56 1.55
CA MET A 321 6.17 -16.80 2.21
C MET A 321 5.90 -18.30 2.29
N LYS A 322 5.35 -18.74 3.43
CA LYS A 322 5.10 -20.19 3.71
C LYS A 322 4.24 -20.89 2.67
N ALA A 323 3.28 -20.18 2.07
CA ALA A 323 2.47 -20.70 0.97
C ALA A 323 3.31 -21.22 -0.21
N ILE A 324 4.47 -20.64 -0.45
CA ILE A 324 5.40 -21.01 -1.52
C ILE A 324 6.53 -21.88 -0.98
N ALA A 325 7.28 -21.40 0.01
CA ALA A 325 8.48 -22.06 0.49
C ALA A 325 8.21 -23.47 1.03
N ASP A 326 7.12 -23.66 1.79
CA ASP A 326 6.77 -24.97 2.36
C ASP A 326 6.34 -25.99 1.28
N ASN A 327 5.62 -25.54 0.24
CA ASN A 327 5.03 -26.42 -0.75
C ASN A 327 5.99 -26.76 -1.91
N PHE A 328 6.81 -25.79 -2.35
CA PHE A 328 7.66 -25.95 -3.56
C PHE A 328 9.15 -26.08 -3.22
N GLY A 329 9.59 -25.65 -2.03
CA GLY A 329 10.99 -25.46 -1.72
C GLY A 329 11.55 -24.16 -2.34
N GLN A 330 12.54 -23.57 -1.69
CA GLN A 330 12.97 -22.21 -2.01
C GLN A 330 13.62 -22.09 -3.40
N GLU A 331 14.60 -22.96 -3.70
CA GLU A 331 15.35 -22.95 -4.96
C GLU A 331 14.42 -23.28 -6.15
N GLU A 332 13.58 -24.32 -6.01
CA GLU A 332 12.69 -24.74 -7.08
C GLU A 332 11.60 -23.71 -7.34
N ALA A 333 11.06 -23.06 -6.30
CA ALA A 333 10.08 -21.98 -6.45
C ALA A 333 10.63 -20.83 -7.30
N VAL A 334 11.88 -20.42 -7.06
CA VAL A 334 12.54 -19.36 -7.85
C VAL A 334 12.69 -19.79 -9.31
N VAL A 335 13.22 -20.98 -9.57
CA VAL A 335 13.38 -21.49 -10.94
C VAL A 335 12.03 -21.60 -11.65
N LEU A 336 10.99 -22.12 -10.99
CA LEU A 336 9.63 -22.23 -11.56
C LEU A 336 9.03 -20.86 -11.87
N ALA A 337 9.21 -19.86 -10.98
CA ALA A 337 8.73 -18.50 -11.23
C ALA A 337 9.39 -17.90 -12.47
N LEU A 338 10.71 -17.96 -12.56
CA LEU A 338 11.47 -17.46 -13.73
C LEU A 338 11.06 -18.18 -15.02
N LYS A 339 10.90 -19.50 -15.00
CA LYS A 339 10.40 -20.30 -16.14
C LYS A 339 8.99 -19.90 -16.57
N SER A 340 8.18 -19.44 -15.64
CA SER A 340 6.80 -19.03 -15.90
C SER A 340 6.69 -17.65 -16.52
N GLY A 341 7.81 -16.87 -16.60
CA GLY A 341 7.84 -15.55 -17.22
C GLY A 341 8.02 -14.39 -16.26
N VAL A 342 8.36 -14.66 -14.99
CA VAL A 342 8.79 -13.65 -14.02
C VAL A 342 10.15 -13.08 -14.42
N ASP A 343 10.34 -11.78 -14.27
CA ASP A 343 11.61 -11.09 -14.52
C ASP A 343 12.42 -10.93 -13.23
N ILE A 344 11.75 -10.67 -12.10
CA ILE A 344 12.41 -10.45 -10.80
C ILE A 344 11.80 -11.35 -9.73
N ALA A 345 12.62 -12.20 -9.13
CA ALA A 345 12.29 -12.99 -7.96
C ALA A 345 12.49 -12.15 -6.68
N LEU A 346 11.38 -11.77 -6.03
CA LEU A 346 11.39 -10.98 -4.80
C LEU A 346 11.56 -11.87 -3.59
N MET A 347 12.48 -11.49 -2.68
CA MET A 347 12.81 -12.23 -1.45
C MET A 347 13.07 -13.72 -1.74
N PRO A 348 14.01 -14.02 -2.68
CA PRO A 348 14.23 -15.37 -3.18
C PRO A 348 14.81 -16.31 -2.10
N ALA A 349 15.43 -15.76 -1.07
CA ALA A 349 15.99 -16.48 0.07
C ALA A 349 16.07 -15.56 1.28
N GLN A 350 15.95 -16.12 2.48
CA GLN A 350 16.20 -15.38 3.71
C GLN A 350 17.71 -15.24 3.98
N VAL A 351 18.19 -13.99 4.07
CA VAL A 351 19.58 -13.65 4.36
C VAL A 351 19.63 -12.54 5.40
N ASN A 352 19.90 -12.89 6.66
CA ASN A 352 19.99 -11.92 7.75
C ASN A 352 21.35 -11.96 8.50
N SER A 353 22.33 -12.66 7.97
CA SER A 353 23.71 -12.74 8.46
C SER A 353 24.60 -13.38 7.37
N LEU A 354 25.93 -13.27 7.51
CA LEU A 354 26.87 -13.99 6.62
C LEU A 354 26.71 -15.50 6.69
N GLN A 355 26.31 -16.07 7.84
CA GLN A 355 26.07 -17.51 7.97
C GLN A 355 24.89 -17.99 7.10
N MET A 356 23.95 -17.10 6.82
CA MET A 356 22.79 -17.41 5.97
C MET A 356 22.99 -17.05 4.49
N GLU A 357 24.15 -16.50 4.10
CA GLU A 357 24.48 -16.23 2.70
C GLU A 357 24.35 -17.49 1.83
N GLY A 358 24.64 -18.68 2.41
CA GLY A 358 24.47 -19.97 1.74
C GLY A 358 23.08 -20.19 1.14
N ASN A 359 22.01 -19.64 1.75
CA ASN A 359 20.64 -19.72 1.22
C ASN A 359 20.53 -18.99 -0.14
N LEU A 360 21.11 -17.80 -0.24
CA LEU A 360 21.13 -17.05 -1.50
C LEU A 360 22.03 -17.72 -2.54
N SER A 361 23.18 -18.24 -2.09
CA SER A 361 24.08 -19.02 -2.95
C SER A 361 23.39 -20.25 -3.57
N SER A 362 22.60 -20.98 -2.77
CA SER A 362 21.86 -22.14 -3.26
C SER A 362 20.84 -21.76 -4.36
N VAL A 363 20.07 -20.70 -4.13
CA VAL A 363 19.14 -20.17 -5.14
C VAL A 363 19.88 -19.70 -6.40
N PHE A 364 20.94 -18.93 -6.24
CA PHE A 364 21.75 -18.42 -7.35
C PHE A 364 22.30 -19.56 -8.22
N ASN A 365 22.86 -20.59 -7.58
CA ASN A 365 23.40 -21.75 -8.28
C ASN A 365 22.29 -22.60 -8.94
N ALA A 366 21.12 -22.75 -8.31
CA ALA A 366 19.99 -23.47 -8.91
C ALA A 366 19.48 -22.77 -10.21
N VAL A 367 19.44 -21.44 -10.22
CA VAL A 367 19.09 -20.70 -11.44
C VAL A 367 20.15 -20.88 -12.52
N LYS A 368 21.44 -20.82 -12.18
CA LYS A 368 22.55 -21.08 -13.13
C LYS A 368 22.48 -22.49 -13.71
N GLU A 369 22.30 -23.51 -12.87
CA GLU A 369 22.15 -24.90 -13.31
C GLU A 369 20.95 -25.05 -14.25
N ALA A 370 19.83 -24.39 -13.95
CA ALA A 370 18.67 -24.39 -14.82
C ALA A 370 18.97 -23.78 -16.20
N ILE A 371 19.81 -22.75 -16.27
CA ILE A 371 20.27 -22.14 -17.53
C ILE A 371 21.23 -23.10 -18.27
N GLU A 372 22.23 -23.63 -17.58
CA GLU A 372 23.25 -24.52 -18.15
C GLU A 372 22.64 -25.81 -18.73
N THR A 373 21.63 -26.35 -18.06
CA THR A 373 20.89 -27.55 -18.52
C THR A 373 19.83 -27.26 -19.57
N GLY A 374 19.57 -25.99 -19.90
CA GLY A 374 18.51 -25.56 -20.81
C GLY A 374 17.10 -25.65 -20.23
N ASN A 375 16.96 -25.97 -18.94
CA ASN A 375 15.68 -25.97 -18.24
C ASN A 375 15.08 -24.56 -18.11
N LEU A 376 15.93 -23.52 -18.02
CA LEU A 376 15.60 -22.11 -18.20
C LEU A 376 16.35 -21.58 -19.42
N PRO A 377 15.69 -21.32 -20.56
CA PRO A 377 16.36 -20.87 -21.79
C PRO A 377 17.09 -19.54 -21.59
N ILE A 378 18.33 -19.44 -22.05
CA ILE A 378 19.14 -18.20 -21.95
C ILE A 378 18.48 -17.01 -22.66
N GLU A 379 17.72 -17.24 -23.72
CA GLU A 379 16.96 -16.20 -24.43
C GLU A 379 15.86 -15.60 -23.52
N GLN A 380 15.18 -16.43 -22.73
CA GLN A 380 14.19 -15.95 -21.76
C GLN A 380 14.87 -15.09 -20.67
N VAL A 381 16.05 -15.49 -20.21
CA VAL A 381 16.87 -14.70 -19.27
C VAL A 381 17.25 -13.35 -19.90
N ASN A 382 17.75 -13.35 -21.14
CA ASN A 382 18.11 -12.13 -21.85
C ASN A 382 16.91 -11.18 -21.96
N ASN A 383 15.73 -11.68 -22.35
CA ASN A 383 14.52 -10.89 -22.45
C ASN A 383 14.08 -10.30 -21.10
N SER A 384 14.24 -11.04 -20.00
CA SER A 384 13.92 -10.55 -18.66
C SER A 384 14.90 -9.45 -18.21
N VAL A 385 16.20 -9.66 -18.41
CA VAL A 385 17.23 -8.66 -18.07
C VAL A 385 17.08 -7.41 -18.95
N GLN A 386 16.75 -7.57 -20.23
CA GLN A 386 16.49 -6.45 -21.12
C GLN A 386 15.37 -5.56 -20.55
N ARG A 387 14.21 -6.12 -20.17
CA ARG A 387 13.11 -5.35 -19.55
C ARG A 387 13.52 -4.66 -18.25
N ILE A 388 14.34 -5.31 -17.43
CA ILE A 388 14.89 -4.73 -16.21
C ILE A 388 15.76 -3.51 -16.52
N LEU A 389 16.67 -3.62 -17.49
CA LEU A 389 17.56 -2.53 -17.90
C LEU A 389 16.79 -1.38 -18.56
N GLU A 390 15.85 -1.67 -19.44
CA GLU A 390 14.95 -0.68 -20.06
C GLU A 390 14.14 0.11 -19.03
N LEU A 391 13.64 -0.57 -17.98
CA LEU A 391 12.95 0.11 -16.90
C LEU A 391 13.90 0.97 -16.06
N LYS A 392 15.10 0.49 -15.77
CA LYS A 392 16.14 1.28 -15.08
C LYS A 392 16.49 2.53 -15.87
N GLU A 393 16.64 2.42 -17.20
CA GLU A 393 16.88 3.56 -18.07
C GLU A 393 15.69 4.52 -18.10
N LYS A 394 14.49 4.01 -18.40
CA LYS A 394 13.23 4.79 -18.44
C LYS A 394 13.02 5.64 -17.17
N ARG A 395 13.44 5.15 -16.01
CA ARG A 395 13.29 5.83 -14.72
C ARG A 395 14.55 6.58 -14.28
N GLY A 396 15.55 6.70 -15.16
CA GLY A 396 16.77 7.44 -14.91
C GLY A 396 17.71 6.80 -13.87
N ILE A 397 17.52 5.51 -13.54
CA ILE A 397 18.30 4.80 -12.53
C ILE A 397 19.71 4.53 -13.05
N LEU A 398 19.88 4.29 -14.37
CA LEU A 398 21.18 4.09 -14.99
C LEU A 398 22.01 5.38 -15.10
N THR A 399 21.39 6.54 -14.88
CA THR A 399 22.09 7.83 -14.92
C THR A 399 22.89 8.03 -13.64
N PRO A 400 24.22 8.26 -13.69
CA PRO A 400 25.00 8.48 -12.50
C PRO A 400 24.51 9.70 -11.69
N ASP A 401 24.24 9.49 -10.40
CA ASP A 401 23.89 10.55 -9.47
C ASP A 401 25.12 10.98 -8.67
N ASN A 402 25.71 12.11 -9.06
CA ASN A 402 26.90 12.69 -8.43
C ASN A 402 26.57 13.65 -7.28
N THR A 403 25.30 13.75 -6.87
CA THR A 403 24.87 14.62 -5.76
C THR A 403 25.52 14.14 -4.46
N GLN A 404 26.09 15.09 -3.70
CA GLN A 404 26.73 14.76 -2.43
C GLN A 404 25.69 14.31 -1.40
N ILE A 405 26.05 13.34 -0.55
CA ILE A 405 25.10 12.74 0.40
C ILE A 405 24.45 13.76 1.35
N ASP A 406 25.18 14.77 1.78
CA ASP A 406 24.62 15.80 2.67
C ASP A 406 23.58 16.67 1.96
N GLU A 407 23.72 16.92 0.67
CA GLU A 407 22.72 17.61 -0.15
C GLU A 407 21.47 16.73 -0.36
N LYS A 408 21.65 15.42 -0.59
CA LYS A 408 20.55 14.44 -0.64
C LYS A 408 19.75 14.43 0.68
N VAL A 409 20.47 14.42 1.80
CA VAL A 409 19.86 14.43 3.14
C VAL A 409 19.08 15.74 3.37
N GLU A 410 19.65 16.89 3.04
CA GLU A 410 18.96 18.18 3.16
C GLU A 410 17.68 18.20 2.32
N ASN A 411 17.74 17.74 1.07
CA ASN A 411 16.57 17.63 0.22
C ASN A 411 15.51 16.69 0.83
N ALA A 412 15.89 15.51 1.31
CA ALA A 412 14.97 14.57 1.92
C ALA A 412 14.29 15.15 3.16
N LEU A 413 15.03 15.85 4.04
CA LEU A 413 14.47 16.52 5.22
C LEU A 413 13.46 17.63 4.87
N ASN A 414 13.62 18.29 3.73
CA ASN A 414 12.70 19.32 3.26
C ASN A 414 11.44 18.72 2.59
N VAL A 415 11.51 17.51 2.05
CA VAL A 415 10.44 16.87 1.27
C VAL A 415 9.59 15.93 2.12
N VAL A 416 10.23 15.03 2.89
CA VAL A 416 9.55 13.96 3.61
C VAL A 416 8.68 14.51 4.74
N GLY A 417 7.38 14.24 4.71
CA GLY A 417 6.44 14.67 5.74
C GLY A 417 6.28 16.19 5.85
N ASN A 418 6.53 16.96 4.78
CA ASN A 418 6.41 18.41 4.82
C ASN A 418 4.95 18.86 5.08
N GLN A 419 4.79 20.14 5.45
CA GLN A 419 3.50 20.69 5.88
C GLN A 419 2.43 20.68 4.77
N ASP A 420 2.81 20.81 3.49
CA ASP A 420 1.86 20.74 2.37
C ASP A 420 1.32 19.30 2.19
N HIS A 421 2.20 18.30 2.27
CA HIS A 421 1.83 16.89 2.23
C HIS A 421 0.88 16.54 3.38
N LEU A 422 1.22 16.90 4.61
CA LEU A 422 0.38 16.66 5.80
C LEU A 422 -0.97 17.38 5.73
N LYS A 423 -1.03 18.57 5.12
CA LYS A 423 -2.29 19.30 4.90
C LYS A 423 -3.17 18.58 3.88
N LYS A 424 -2.59 18.11 2.78
CA LYS A 424 -3.30 17.33 1.74
C LYS A 424 -3.84 16.03 2.33
N GLU A 425 -3.02 15.28 3.07
CA GLU A 425 -3.37 14.06 3.77
C GLU A 425 -4.61 14.24 4.68
N LYS A 426 -4.57 15.25 5.56
CA LYS A 426 -5.71 15.58 6.45
C LYS A 426 -6.97 15.88 5.67
N LYS A 427 -6.87 16.61 4.56
CA LYS A 427 -8.02 16.97 3.73
C LYS A 427 -8.62 15.76 3.02
N MET A 428 -7.79 14.85 2.51
CA MET A 428 -8.22 13.59 1.91
C MET A 428 -8.99 12.75 2.92
N ALA A 429 -8.46 12.58 4.13
CA ALA A 429 -9.12 11.83 5.18
C ALA A 429 -10.46 12.45 5.62
N GLU A 430 -10.52 13.77 5.79
CA GLU A 430 -11.76 14.47 6.13
C GLU A 430 -12.86 14.31 5.07
N ASP A 431 -12.50 14.33 3.78
CA ASP A 431 -13.45 14.16 2.69
C ASP A 431 -13.87 12.69 2.48
N ALA A 432 -13.06 11.73 2.97
CA ALA A 432 -13.37 10.30 2.91
C ALA A 432 -14.35 9.83 3.99
N VAL A 433 -14.44 10.53 5.13
CA VAL A 433 -15.36 10.12 6.22
C VAL A 433 -16.76 9.89 5.67
N THR A 434 -17.29 8.70 5.89
CA THR A 434 -18.62 8.28 5.41
C THR A 434 -19.58 8.14 6.59
N LEU A 435 -20.63 8.97 6.63
CA LEU A 435 -21.70 8.85 7.61
C LEU A 435 -22.72 7.83 7.11
N LEU A 436 -22.82 6.70 7.81
CA LEU A 436 -23.70 5.58 7.44
C LEU A 436 -25.09 5.73 8.03
N LYS A 437 -25.18 6.19 9.28
CA LYS A 437 -26.43 6.32 10.02
C LYS A 437 -26.40 7.56 10.93
N ASN A 438 -27.49 8.27 11.08
CA ASN A 438 -27.63 9.41 11.99
C ASN A 438 -29.10 9.65 12.36
N GLU A 439 -29.64 8.76 13.18
CA GLU A 439 -30.99 8.84 13.70
C GLU A 439 -31.09 9.89 14.82
N ASP A 440 -32.26 10.44 15.02
CA ASP A 440 -32.58 11.43 16.06
C ASP A 440 -31.66 12.66 16.07
N LYS A 441 -30.94 12.91 14.95
CA LYS A 441 -29.92 13.97 14.86
C LYS A 441 -28.86 13.85 15.96
N THR A 442 -28.46 12.62 16.26
CA THR A 442 -27.43 12.30 17.26
C THR A 442 -26.15 13.08 17.01
N LEU A 443 -25.71 13.16 15.74
CA LEU A 443 -24.56 13.97 15.30
C LEU A 443 -25.02 15.27 14.63
N PRO A 444 -24.22 16.36 14.69
CA PRO A 444 -22.95 16.45 15.43
C PRO A 444 -23.15 16.64 16.93
N PHE A 445 -22.20 16.16 17.71
CA PHE A 445 -22.14 16.43 19.15
C PHE A 445 -21.95 17.93 19.40
N LYS A 446 -22.63 18.46 20.42
CA LYS A 446 -22.59 19.88 20.80
C LYS A 446 -22.26 20.03 22.29
N PRO A 447 -21.07 19.63 22.72
CA PRO A 447 -20.73 19.65 24.11
C PRO A 447 -20.63 21.09 24.65
N LYS A 448 -20.95 21.20 25.94
CA LYS A 448 -20.69 22.39 26.77
C LYS A 448 -19.33 22.26 27.43
N LYS A 449 -18.85 23.34 28.02
CA LYS A 449 -17.67 23.31 28.87
C LYS A 449 -17.85 22.33 30.02
N ASN A 450 -16.81 21.52 30.28
CA ASN A 450 -16.77 20.47 31.29
C ASN A 450 -17.66 19.25 31.06
N ASP A 451 -18.41 19.17 29.95
CA ASP A 451 -19.09 17.92 29.60
C ASP A 451 -18.06 16.79 29.50
N LYS A 452 -18.47 15.58 29.87
CA LYS A 452 -17.61 14.40 29.90
C LYS A 452 -17.77 13.59 28.62
N VAL A 453 -16.67 13.33 27.95
CA VAL A 453 -16.61 12.49 26.74
C VAL A 453 -15.83 11.23 27.06
N LEU A 454 -16.47 10.08 26.94
CA LEU A 454 -15.85 8.77 27.03
C LEU A 454 -15.46 8.30 25.64
N VAL A 455 -14.19 7.98 25.42
CA VAL A 455 -13.69 7.38 24.18
C VAL A 455 -13.20 5.96 24.46
N LEU A 456 -13.72 5.01 23.70
CA LEU A 456 -13.33 3.60 23.82
C LEU A 456 -12.84 3.11 22.45
N ALA A 457 -11.74 2.41 22.42
CA ALA A 457 -11.22 1.78 21.21
C ALA A 457 -10.46 0.50 21.57
N PRO A 458 -10.25 -0.41 20.62
CA PRO A 458 -9.49 -1.63 20.87
C PRO A 458 -8.12 -1.39 21.49
N PHE A 459 -7.32 -0.48 20.92
CA PHE A 459 -5.92 -0.30 21.30
C PHE A 459 -5.65 1.09 21.91
N ALA A 460 -4.65 1.16 22.77
CA ALA A 460 -4.33 2.38 23.51
C ALA A 460 -3.92 3.56 22.62
N ASP A 461 -3.21 3.31 21.52
CA ASP A 461 -2.82 4.34 20.55
C ASP A 461 -4.04 4.96 19.83
N GLN A 462 -5.10 4.18 19.61
CA GLN A 462 -6.37 4.65 19.03
C GLN A 462 -7.12 5.53 20.02
N VAL A 463 -7.18 5.11 21.29
CA VAL A 463 -7.77 5.92 22.38
C VAL A 463 -7.04 7.25 22.50
N GLU A 464 -5.71 7.23 22.49
CA GLU A 464 -4.89 8.44 22.54
C GLU A 464 -5.14 9.35 21.33
N ALA A 465 -5.25 8.76 20.12
CA ALA A 465 -5.58 9.52 18.91
C ALA A 465 -6.95 10.22 19.04
N MET A 466 -7.97 9.53 19.54
CA MET A 466 -9.29 10.12 19.76
C MET A 466 -9.24 11.24 20.78
N ALA A 467 -8.61 11.01 21.93
CA ALA A 467 -8.53 11.98 23.02
C ALA A 467 -7.80 13.26 22.59
N ARG A 468 -6.62 13.12 21.95
CA ARG A 468 -5.87 14.27 21.42
C ARG A 468 -6.66 15.03 20.35
N SER A 469 -7.29 14.32 19.45
CA SER A 469 -8.11 14.95 18.39
C SER A 469 -9.26 15.79 18.96
N ILE A 470 -9.86 15.37 20.09
CA ILE A 470 -10.88 16.16 20.80
C ILE A 470 -10.25 17.43 21.43
N GLN A 471 -9.06 17.32 22.02
CA GLN A 471 -8.35 18.46 22.60
C GLN A 471 -7.89 19.48 21.55
N GLU A 472 -7.67 19.05 20.32
CA GLU A 472 -7.30 19.90 19.18
C GLU A 472 -8.51 20.61 18.53
N LEU A 473 -9.76 20.31 18.93
CA LEU A 473 -10.96 20.95 18.40
C LEU A 473 -11.01 22.44 18.75
N LYS A 474 -11.84 23.19 18.01
CA LYS A 474 -11.98 24.65 18.18
C LYS A 474 -13.02 25.02 19.23
N GLY A 475 -12.80 26.14 19.91
CA GLY A 475 -13.73 26.73 20.86
C GLY A 475 -14.04 25.86 22.06
N LYS A 476 -15.30 25.87 22.54
CA LYS A 476 -15.76 25.17 23.75
C LYS A 476 -15.66 23.64 23.65
N LYS A 477 -15.54 23.08 22.46
CA LYS A 477 -15.46 21.64 22.23
C LYS A 477 -14.20 21.00 22.84
N LYS A 478 -13.10 21.73 22.89
CA LYS A 478 -11.86 21.29 23.53
C LYS A 478 -11.86 21.41 25.06
N GLU A 479 -12.84 22.11 25.64
CA GLU A 479 -12.97 22.32 27.09
C GLU A 479 -13.73 21.18 27.79
N VAL A 480 -13.97 20.07 27.10
CA VAL A 480 -14.57 18.85 27.64
C VAL A 480 -13.56 18.05 28.43
N LYS A 481 -14.06 17.22 29.35
CA LYS A 481 -13.23 16.22 30.05
C LYS A 481 -13.27 14.91 29.30
N VAL A 482 -12.12 14.44 28.85
CA VAL A 482 -12.00 13.20 28.08
C VAL A 482 -11.48 12.08 28.97
N THR A 483 -12.23 10.98 29.03
CA THR A 483 -11.79 9.71 29.63
C THR A 483 -11.62 8.68 28.52
N GLY A 484 -10.52 7.92 28.53
CA GLY A 484 -10.21 6.91 27.54
C GLY A 484 -10.15 5.50 28.11
N TYR A 485 -10.58 4.51 27.33
CA TYR A 485 -10.48 3.10 27.71
C TYR A 485 -10.15 2.21 26.51
N ALA A 486 -9.06 1.42 26.62
CA ALA A 486 -8.68 0.43 25.62
C ALA A 486 -9.21 -0.96 26.02
N PHE A 487 -9.90 -1.64 25.09
CA PHE A 487 -10.68 -2.83 25.45
C PHE A 487 -10.24 -4.14 24.78
N SER A 488 -9.19 -4.16 23.95
CA SER A 488 -8.71 -5.41 23.33
C SER A 488 -8.42 -6.48 24.38
N GLY A 489 -8.98 -7.68 24.18
CA GLY A 489 -8.84 -8.81 25.10
C GLY A 489 -9.56 -8.65 26.44
N LYS A 490 -10.51 -7.70 26.57
CA LYS A 490 -11.24 -7.45 27.83
C LYS A 490 -12.72 -7.72 27.70
N SER A 491 -13.33 -8.14 28.80
CA SER A 491 -14.78 -8.24 28.96
C SER A 491 -15.36 -6.92 29.46
N PHE A 492 -16.60 -6.64 29.11
CA PHE A 492 -17.36 -5.53 29.68
C PHE A 492 -17.64 -5.80 31.18
N ASN A 493 -17.46 -4.79 32.04
CA ASN A 493 -17.62 -4.90 33.49
C ASN A 493 -18.28 -3.66 34.12
N GLU A 494 -18.49 -3.70 35.44
CA GLU A 494 -19.13 -2.62 36.20
C GLU A 494 -18.34 -1.30 36.15
N ASP A 495 -17.01 -1.34 36.09
CA ASP A 495 -16.19 -0.12 35.97
C ASP A 495 -16.47 0.61 34.64
N VAL A 496 -16.59 -0.13 33.53
CA VAL A 496 -16.95 0.45 32.23
C VAL A 496 -18.38 0.97 32.25
N ALA A 497 -19.31 0.26 32.91
CA ALA A 497 -20.69 0.72 33.07
C ALA A 497 -20.77 2.03 33.88
N ALA A 498 -19.93 2.17 34.91
CA ALA A 498 -19.81 3.40 35.69
C ALA A 498 -19.22 4.56 34.87
N MET A 499 -18.19 4.30 34.05
CA MET A 499 -17.64 5.31 33.13
C MET A 499 -18.69 5.82 32.14
N ILE A 500 -19.53 4.92 31.60
CA ILE A 500 -20.65 5.29 30.72
C ILE A 500 -21.68 6.13 31.48
N ASP A 501 -21.97 5.79 32.72
CA ASP A 501 -22.93 6.52 33.57
C ASP A 501 -22.49 7.97 33.83
N GLU A 502 -21.21 8.17 34.01
CA GLU A 502 -20.62 9.49 34.20
C GLU A 502 -20.50 10.32 32.91
N ALA A 503 -20.50 9.69 31.75
CA ALA A 503 -20.29 10.37 30.47
C ALA A 503 -21.55 11.07 29.98
N ASP A 504 -21.40 12.21 29.30
CA ASP A 504 -22.45 12.89 28.51
C ASP A 504 -22.46 12.40 27.06
N TYR A 505 -21.30 12.04 26.54
CA TYR A 505 -21.06 11.56 25.19
C TYR A 505 -20.17 10.33 25.21
N VAL A 506 -20.51 9.32 24.38
CA VAL A 506 -19.75 8.07 24.25
C VAL A 506 -19.37 7.88 22.80
N ILE A 507 -18.07 7.73 22.52
CA ILE A 507 -17.51 7.43 21.21
C ILE A 507 -16.83 6.08 21.29
N THR A 508 -17.26 5.11 20.49
CA THR A 508 -16.65 3.79 20.47
C THR A 508 -16.09 3.50 19.09
N GLY A 509 -14.78 3.22 19.02
CA GLY A 509 -14.13 2.69 17.82
C GLY A 509 -14.35 1.19 17.71
N SER A 510 -14.71 0.68 16.54
CA SER A 510 -14.78 -0.76 16.25
C SER A 510 -13.61 -1.21 15.37
N TYR A 511 -13.21 -2.46 15.55
CA TYR A 511 -12.20 -3.14 14.76
C TYR A 511 -12.55 -4.63 14.69
N VAL A 512 -13.35 -4.98 13.70
CA VAL A 512 -13.73 -6.36 13.43
C VAL A 512 -13.16 -6.75 12.07
N VAL A 513 -12.27 -7.73 12.05
CA VAL A 513 -11.71 -8.27 10.81
C VAL A 513 -11.91 -9.77 10.84
N LYS A 514 -12.83 -10.25 10.01
CA LYS A 514 -13.10 -11.68 9.90
C LYS A 514 -11.81 -12.43 9.55
N ASN A 515 -11.61 -13.58 10.19
CA ASN A 515 -10.41 -14.42 10.06
C ASN A 515 -9.09 -13.76 10.52
N ASP A 516 -9.11 -12.61 11.19
CA ASP A 516 -7.93 -12.08 11.86
C ASP A 516 -7.75 -12.78 13.22
N PRO A 517 -6.61 -13.45 13.49
CA PRO A 517 -6.40 -14.14 14.77
C PRO A 517 -6.37 -13.20 15.99
N ALA A 518 -6.19 -11.89 15.80
CA ALA A 518 -6.19 -10.90 16.88
C ALA A 518 -7.59 -10.42 17.29
N VAL A 519 -8.63 -10.74 16.52
CA VAL A 519 -10.00 -10.32 16.73
C VAL A 519 -10.97 -11.48 16.49
N ASN A 520 -12.17 -11.34 16.96
CA ASN A 520 -13.24 -12.30 16.69
C ASN A 520 -13.65 -12.26 15.20
N ASP A 521 -14.29 -13.31 14.70
CA ASP A 521 -14.61 -13.50 13.28
C ASP A 521 -15.79 -12.65 12.76
N GLY A 522 -16.27 -11.71 13.55
CA GLY A 522 -17.39 -10.84 13.19
C GLY A 522 -18.77 -11.45 13.47
N VAL A 523 -18.84 -12.61 14.08
CA VAL A 523 -20.12 -13.20 14.54
C VAL A 523 -20.67 -12.36 15.69
N ILE A 524 -21.96 -11.99 15.59
CA ILE A 524 -22.66 -11.28 16.67
C ILE A 524 -22.79 -12.24 17.87
N ASP A 525 -22.20 -11.84 18.98
CA ASP A 525 -22.25 -12.56 20.23
C ASP A 525 -22.40 -11.56 21.38
N ASP A 526 -23.43 -11.74 22.18
CA ASP A 526 -23.73 -10.92 23.35
C ASP A 526 -23.13 -11.46 24.65
N SER A 527 -22.25 -12.45 24.58
CA SER A 527 -21.54 -12.99 25.75
C SER A 527 -20.50 -11.99 26.25
N ILE A 528 -20.96 -10.97 26.96
CA ILE A 528 -20.11 -9.87 27.48
C ILE A 528 -19.05 -10.35 28.51
N GLN A 529 -19.16 -11.56 29.00
CA GLN A 529 -18.22 -12.19 29.92
C GLN A 529 -17.05 -12.89 29.21
N ASP A 530 -17.20 -13.16 27.93
CA ASP A 530 -16.15 -13.82 27.15
C ASP A 530 -15.20 -12.81 26.52
N SER A 531 -13.99 -12.67 27.08
CA SER A 531 -12.98 -11.77 26.58
C SER A 531 -12.43 -12.13 25.20
N SER A 532 -12.65 -13.36 24.72
CA SER A 532 -12.29 -13.78 23.36
C SER A 532 -13.18 -13.11 22.30
N LYS A 533 -14.37 -12.64 22.69
CA LYS A 533 -15.34 -11.94 21.84
C LYS A 533 -15.25 -10.41 21.94
N TRP A 534 -14.15 -9.87 22.45
CA TRP A 534 -13.97 -8.46 22.72
C TRP A 534 -14.27 -7.54 21.53
N ALA A 535 -14.02 -7.98 20.31
CA ALA A 535 -14.16 -7.14 19.12
C ALA A 535 -15.63 -6.76 18.82
N THR A 536 -16.57 -7.63 19.16
CA THR A 536 -18.01 -7.42 18.94
C THR A 536 -18.78 -7.29 20.25
N ALA A 537 -18.64 -8.21 21.19
CA ALA A 537 -19.42 -8.24 22.42
C ALA A 537 -19.19 -7.01 23.31
N PHE A 538 -17.93 -6.58 23.47
CA PHE A 538 -17.62 -5.40 24.28
C PHE A 538 -18.25 -4.11 23.75
N PRO A 539 -18.02 -3.69 22.49
CA PRO A 539 -18.62 -2.46 21.97
C PRO A 539 -20.16 -2.54 21.85
N ARG A 540 -20.73 -3.74 21.65
CA ARG A 540 -22.20 -3.93 21.72
C ARG A 540 -22.74 -3.68 23.12
N ALA A 541 -22.06 -4.17 24.18
CA ALA A 541 -22.44 -3.90 25.55
C ALA A 541 -22.33 -2.41 25.89
N VAL A 542 -21.28 -1.73 25.42
CA VAL A 542 -21.16 -0.26 25.54
C VAL A 542 -22.34 0.45 24.89
N MET A 543 -22.68 0.09 23.64
CA MET A 543 -23.81 0.66 22.90
C MET A 543 -25.13 0.49 23.66
N LYS A 544 -25.47 -0.76 24.04
CA LYS A 544 -26.71 -1.07 24.77
C LYS A 544 -26.79 -0.31 26.10
N THR A 545 -25.69 -0.24 26.86
CA THR A 545 -25.63 0.48 28.13
C THR A 545 -25.80 1.98 27.94
N ALA A 546 -25.12 2.57 26.95
CA ALA A 546 -25.22 3.99 26.64
C ALA A 546 -26.63 4.39 26.24
N GLU A 547 -27.30 3.58 25.40
CA GLU A 547 -28.70 3.81 24.96
C GLU A 547 -29.69 3.66 26.11
N ALA A 548 -29.56 2.63 26.96
CA ALA A 548 -30.40 2.43 28.13
C ALA A 548 -30.32 3.61 29.12
N LYS A 549 -29.17 4.27 29.19
CA LYS A 549 -28.90 5.45 30.01
C LYS A 549 -29.14 6.79 29.28
N ASN A 550 -29.71 6.77 28.08
CA ASN A 550 -29.97 7.94 27.22
C ASN A 550 -28.73 8.80 26.95
N LYS A 551 -27.54 8.19 26.88
CA LYS A 551 -26.30 8.87 26.52
C LYS A 551 -26.23 9.02 25.00
N LYS A 552 -25.57 10.09 24.52
CA LYS A 552 -25.30 10.26 23.10
C LYS A 552 -24.17 9.35 22.69
N PHE A 553 -24.49 8.30 21.94
CA PHE A 553 -23.56 7.28 21.48
C PHE A 553 -23.28 7.41 19.99
N VAL A 554 -22.03 7.17 19.56
CA VAL A 554 -21.63 7.01 18.16
C VAL A 554 -20.63 5.87 18.02
N LEU A 555 -20.87 5.04 17.01
CA LEU A 555 -19.91 4.04 16.56
C LEU A 555 -19.05 4.62 15.44
N MET A 556 -17.73 4.51 15.57
CA MET A 556 -16.75 4.82 14.53
C MET A 556 -16.09 3.53 14.05
N SER A 557 -16.49 3.04 12.88
CA SER A 557 -15.82 1.92 12.22
C SER A 557 -14.42 2.37 11.78
N LEU A 558 -13.39 1.81 12.42
CA LEU A 558 -12.01 2.26 12.26
C LEU A 558 -11.37 1.71 10.99
N ARG A 559 -11.30 0.41 10.83
CA ARG A 559 -10.63 -0.25 9.71
C ARG A 559 -11.61 -0.52 8.56
N ASN A 560 -12.28 -1.62 8.62
CA ASN A 560 -13.19 -2.05 7.56
C ASN A 560 -14.61 -1.46 7.77
N PRO A 561 -15.27 -0.90 6.77
CA PRO A 561 -16.62 -0.37 6.92
C PRO A 561 -17.65 -1.48 7.23
N TYR A 562 -17.32 -2.74 6.96
CA TYR A 562 -18.15 -3.92 7.28
C TYR A 562 -18.44 -4.07 8.76
N ASP A 563 -17.61 -3.49 9.64
CA ASP A 563 -17.84 -3.47 11.10
C ASP A 563 -19.25 -2.97 11.45
N ALA A 564 -19.76 -2.01 10.67
CA ALA A 564 -21.08 -1.40 10.89
C ALA A 564 -22.22 -2.43 10.95
N ALA A 565 -22.10 -3.55 10.24
CA ALA A 565 -23.11 -4.62 10.24
C ALA A 565 -23.23 -5.36 11.58
N ASN A 566 -22.23 -5.28 12.46
CA ASN A 566 -22.30 -5.86 13.79
C ASN A 566 -23.06 -4.97 14.80
N PHE A 567 -23.44 -3.75 14.40
CA PHE A 567 -24.00 -2.72 15.28
C PHE A 567 -25.22 -2.03 14.65
N GLU A 568 -26.11 -2.83 14.07
CA GLU A 568 -27.26 -2.32 13.33
C GLU A 568 -28.21 -1.46 14.20
N GLU A 569 -28.26 -1.70 15.50
CA GLU A 569 -29.08 -0.94 16.43
C GLU A 569 -28.51 0.47 16.73
N ALA A 570 -27.22 0.71 16.52
CA ALA A 570 -26.61 2.01 16.80
C ALA A 570 -27.27 3.16 16.05
N LYS A 571 -27.62 4.25 16.74
CA LYS A 571 -28.30 5.42 16.14
C LYS A 571 -27.40 6.29 15.28
N ALA A 572 -26.09 6.27 15.52
CA ALA A 572 -25.10 7.00 14.73
C ALA A 572 -23.89 6.13 14.45
N VAL A 573 -23.55 6.01 13.16
CA VAL A 573 -22.45 5.18 12.67
C VAL A 573 -21.71 5.93 11.57
N LEU A 574 -20.38 5.97 11.66
CA LEU A 574 -19.51 6.49 10.60
C LEU A 574 -18.32 5.55 10.34
N ALA A 575 -17.82 5.55 9.10
CA ALA A 575 -16.64 4.81 8.69
C ALA A 575 -15.49 5.76 8.35
N VAL A 576 -14.26 5.42 8.79
CA VAL A 576 -13.06 6.23 8.59
C VAL A 576 -11.95 5.54 7.81
N TYR A 577 -12.01 4.22 7.58
CA TYR A 577 -11.12 3.42 6.73
C TYR A 577 -9.65 3.37 7.15
N GLY A 578 -9.33 3.62 8.42
CA GLY A 578 -7.98 3.57 8.93
C GLY A 578 -7.94 3.55 10.44
N PHE A 579 -7.04 2.75 11.01
CA PHE A 579 -7.08 2.38 12.42
C PHE A 579 -5.79 2.68 13.20
N LYS A 580 -4.69 3.06 12.55
CA LYS A 580 -3.46 3.41 13.27
C LYS A 580 -3.68 4.70 14.06
N GLY A 581 -3.36 4.65 15.34
CA GLY A 581 -3.64 5.71 16.30
C GLY A 581 -2.51 6.75 16.43
N TYR A 582 -2.21 7.15 17.65
CA TYR A 582 -1.14 8.09 17.99
C TYR A 582 -0.03 7.38 18.75
N SER A 583 1.18 7.40 18.21
CA SER A 583 2.35 6.80 18.83
C SER A 583 3.63 7.53 18.42
N ASN A 584 4.67 7.46 19.26
CA ASN A 584 5.95 8.13 19.01
C ASN A 584 5.81 9.62 18.64
N GLY A 585 4.90 10.33 19.30
CA GLY A 585 4.73 11.77 19.11
C GLY A 585 3.92 12.20 17.88
N ALA A 586 3.33 11.27 17.10
CA ALA A 586 2.60 11.59 15.87
C ALA A 586 1.35 10.73 15.66
N TYR A 587 0.39 11.26 14.92
CA TYR A 587 -0.70 10.46 14.34
C TYR A 587 -0.13 9.55 13.25
N ARG A 588 -0.40 8.25 13.35
CA ARG A 588 0.07 7.25 12.38
C ARG A 588 -0.85 7.08 11.18
N GLN A 589 -2.04 7.65 11.24
CA GLN A 589 -2.98 7.86 10.13
C GLN A 589 -3.86 9.07 10.42
N PRO A 590 -4.36 9.77 9.39
CA PRO A 590 -5.23 10.95 9.53
C PRO A 590 -6.70 10.59 9.78
N ASN A 591 -7.07 9.32 9.70
CA ASN A 591 -8.47 8.84 9.61
C ASN A 591 -9.24 9.02 10.93
N ILE A 592 -8.67 8.62 12.07
CA ILE A 592 -9.30 8.80 13.40
C ILE A 592 -9.51 10.30 13.70
N PRO A 593 -8.52 11.19 13.56
CA PRO A 593 -8.73 12.63 13.69
C PRO A 593 -9.83 13.19 12.79
N ALA A 594 -9.94 12.73 11.54
CA ALA A 594 -10.99 13.15 10.61
C ALA A 594 -12.39 12.72 11.09
N GLY A 595 -12.52 11.50 11.62
CA GLY A 595 -13.75 11.01 12.25
C GLY A 595 -14.19 11.87 13.44
N ILE A 596 -13.26 12.17 14.35
CA ILE A 596 -13.51 13.03 15.52
C ILE A 596 -13.99 14.43 15.07
N LYS A 597 -13.33 15.07 14.11
CA LYS A 597 -13.78 16.36 13.57
C LYS A 597 -15.19 16.30 13.01
N THR A 598 -15.54 15.20 12.37
CA THR A 598 -16.90 14.99 11.85
C THR A 598 -17.92 14.81 12.98
N ILE A 599 -17.62 14.01 13.99
CA ILE A 599 -18.49 13.80 15.16
C ILE A 599 -18.81 15.13 15.84
N PHE A 600 -17.84 16.02 15.97
CA PHE A 600 -18.02 17.33 16.59
C PHE A 600 -18.41 18.45 15.60
N GLY A 601 -18.67 18.11 14.34
CA GLY A 601 -19.17 19.04 13.31
C GLY A 601 -18.17 20.11 12.85
N GLU A 602 -16.86 19.85 12.96
CA GLU A 602 -15.79 20.69 12.39
C GLU A 602 -15.47 20.35 10.94
N SER A 603 -15.75 19.11 10.54
CA SER A 603 -15.76 18.70 9.14
C SER A 603 -17.14 18.16 8.74
N LYS A 604 -17.41 18.12 7.44
CA LYS A 604 -18.62 17.54 6.86
C LYS A 604 -18.24 16.24 6.18
N PRO A 605 -18.89 15.10 6.52
CA PRO A 605 -18.67 13.86 5.81
C PRO A 605 -19.09 14.04 4.35
N LYS A 606 -18.23 13.60 3.42
CA LYS A 606 -18.49 13.62 1.97
C LYS A 606 -18.32 12.24 1.36
N GLY A 607 -17.75 11.32 2.12
CA GLY A 607 -17.50 9.96 1.69
C GLY A 607 -18.78 9.23 1.33
N LYS A 608 -18.66 8.34 0.34
CA LYS A 608 -19.68 7.37 -0.06
C LYS A 608 -19.06 5.99 -0.01
N LEU A 609 -19.79 5.01 0.53
CA LEU A 609 -19.28 3.65 0.64
C LEU A 609 -18.67 3.16 -0.68
N PRO A 610 -17.44 2.68 -0.66
CA PRO A 610 -16.80 2.10 -1.83
C PRO A 610 -17.09 0.60 -1.99
N VAL A 611 -17.87 0.02 -1.08
CA VAL A 611 -18.25 -1.40 -1.03
C VAL A 611 -19.71 -1.53 -0.59
N ASP A 612 -20.33 -2.67 -0.90
CA ASP A 612 -21.58 -3.09 -0.23
C ASP A 612 -21.25 -3.61 1.17
N ILE A 613 -22.12 -3.35 2.13
CA ILE A 613 -22.05 -3.92 3.48
C ILE A 613 -23.22 -4.88 3.65
N PRO A 614 -23.01 -6.21 3.62
CA PRO A 614 -24.06 -7.19 3.90
C PRO A 614 -24.45 -7.15 5.38
N SER A 615 -25.67 -7.56 5.69
CA SER A 615 -26.09 -7.81 7.07
C SER A 615 -25.36 -9.05 7.63
N VAL A 616 -24.98 -9.01 8.91
CA VAL A 616 -24.38 -10.17 9.59
C VAL A 616 -25.44 -11.21 9.93
N THR A 617 -26.66 -10.76 10.25
CA THR A 617 -27.78 -11.64 10.62
C THR A 617 -28.51 -12.22 9.43
N HIS A 618 -28.50 -11.52 8.29
CA HIS A 618 -29.12 -11.94 7.02
C HIS A 618 -28.13 -11.73 5.88
N PRO A 619 -27.13 -12.60 5.70
CA PRO A 619 -26.01 -12.37 4.78
C PRO A 619 -26.41 -12.14 3.31
N ASP A 620 -27.58 -12.60 2.89
CA ASP A 620 -28.14 -12.37 1.54
C ASP A 620 -28.71 -10.96 1.36
N GLU A 621 -28.83 -10.18 2.45
CA GLU A 621 -29.35 -8.82 2.42
C GLU A 621 -28.20 -7.81 2.52
N ILE A 622 -28.28 -6.75 1.71
CA ILE A 622 -27.32 -5.65 1.77
C ILE A 622 -27.87 -4.57 2.71
N LEU A 623 -27.21 -4.40 3.86
CA LEU A 623 -27.55 -3.39 4.86
C LEU A 623 -27.28 -1.96 4.34
N TYR A 624 -26.07 -1.74 3.79
CA TYR A 624 -25.70 -0.48 3.16
C TYR A 624 -25.09 -0.74 1.78
N LYS A 625 -25.71 -0.15 0.74
CA LYS A 625 -25.27 -0.34 -0.65
C LYS A 625 -24.04 0.51 -0.98
N PHE A 626 -23.24 0.05 -1.92
CA PHE A 626 -22.23 0.86 -2.60
C PHE A 626 -22.79 2.25 -2.95
N GLY A 627 -22.02 3.29 -2.64
CA GLY A 627 -22.45 4.68 -2.85
C GLY A 627 -23.29 5.29 -1.72
N HIS A 628 -23.62 4.52 -0.67
CA HIS A 628 -24.30 5.07 0.49
C HIS A 628 -23.41 6.06 1.26
N GLY A 629 -24.02 7.17 1.69
CA GLY A 629 -23.39 8.19 2.53
C GLY A 629 -24.39 9.31 2.83
N LEU A 630 -24.42 9.79 4.06
CA LEU A 630 -25.40 10.75 4.52
C LEU A 630 -24.83 12.13 4.76
N ASN A 631 -25.64 13.16 4.51
CA ASN A 631 -25.35 14.52 4.95
C ASN A 631 -25.67 14.66 6.45
N ILE A 632 -24.70 15.09 7.25
CA ILE A 632 -24.82 15.16 8.71
C ILE A 632 -25.94 16.11 9.22
N ARG A 633 -26.30 17.13 8.45
CA ARG A 633 -27.34 18.10 8.86
C ARG A 633 -28.74 17.67 8.45
N SER A 634 -28.90 17.15 7.26
CA SER A 634 -30.22 16.81 6.70
C SER A 634 -30.59 15.34 6.88
N GLY A 635 -29.62 14.46 7.20
CA GLY A 635 -29.82 13.01 7.23
C GLY A 635 -30.14 12.38 5.86
N LYS A 636 -30.10 13.17 4.77
CA LYS A 636 -30.37 12.70 3.42
C LYS A 636 -29.13 12.13 2.76
N GLN A 637 -29.31 11.22 1.83
CA GLN A 637 -28.26 10.69 0.98
C GLN A 637 -27.47 11.83 0.29
N LEU A 638 -26.17 11.68 0.22
CA LEU A 638 -25.31 12.53 -0.59
C LEU A 638 -25.57 12.23 -2.08
N LYS A 639 -25.79 13.28 -2.85
CA LYS A 639 -26.01 13.17 -4.30
C LYS A 639 -24.76 12.79 -5.04
#